data_530a35335efdf985f4009f5ea67eb9e5
#
_entry.id   530a35335efdf985f4009f5ea67eb9e5
#
_cell.length_a   1.000
_cell.length_b   1.000
_cell.length_c   1.000
_cell.angle_alpha   90.00
_cell.angle_beta   90.00
_cell.angle_gamma   90.00
#
_symmetry.space_group_name_H-M   'P 1'
#
loop_
_entity.id
_entity.type
_entity.pdbx_description
1 polymer ?
#
loop_
_entity_poly.entity_id
_entity_poly.type
_entity_poly.pdbx_seq_one_letter_code
_entity_poly.pdbx_strand_id
1 'polypeptide(L)'
;MKKFILSCIAVLAMPLSIFSQGWPANYGGVMLQGFYWDSQKETNWKVLTNQADELSKYFDLIWVPNSGTPSSYYHNSTSTSMGYDPCFWLTHNSSFGTEEELRTMIATYKAKGTGIIEDVVINHKNGLSDWCDFPAENVTGRNTGKEYKLSWSLADICKNDECANEKDEKGVQKYPVTGADDTGDNFDGFRDLDHTSANVQRNVDVYLDFLLNELGYAGFRYDMVKGYGAEFIKKYNDASQPQFSVGEYWDNKDNVAAWIRGTQFTSAAFDFGLHDAMRNYFNNSSWDIADKGNAADPSLSRYAVTFVDNHDTYREANTKVSNNILAANAFILALPGTPCIFWPHWTEYKAELAKMIEARKAAGITNTSKIVHQAKHGNGYVTIVEGDYKNILVISGIAEGIDDMLNGYTKVADGENFAYYISNAKPAKQDNGITIYIKSSDVPALFVWDDGGNQLNGAWNDVKDMPNYCFIDNECYYYQTFYPKSGKFNLIIRHGSNQTDDIMGITSNAYFSYDGNTTANDITASMSGKEVQAMPSCPENELCAYFEASGTEYPNVNVWAWDVNNKDNNNIPYNYTGGNWPGAQATWLANLPNGNKLWKWTTSLSSTPTHILFNDGQKENAKQTADFAFTNGGYYIPSGLFAITYSPVDAESANKIPLREFTSSQFATLCLPYDVTTYELKTLGGKFYKYSSETDGVLYFSEATSLQAWFPYVYITSVSGQSLNTLTTKTAINGAPLKVTHGDFTFVGTSTAKTLISNDNTTYYGYKKDDGTFVKVGTTNGAKIGAWKCYFTTPTAKAAKAKKSIFEGVATGIQTVKTLITHSSHDIYTIDGKKVSGSNLPKGLYI
;
A
#
# COMPACT_ATOMS: atom_id res chain seq x y z
N MET A 1 66.91 -7.77 21.52
CA MET A 1 65.58 -8.33 21.70
C MET A 1 64.58 -7.18 21.43
N LYS A 2 64.08 -7.12 20.18
CA LYS A 2 63.10 -6.13 19.77
C LYS A 2 61.70 -6.79 19.91
N LYS A 3 60.84 -6.22 20.77
CA LYS A 3 59.45 -6.59 20.90
C LYS A 3 58.65 -5.93 19.77
N PHE A 4 58.07 -6.72 18.88
CA PHE A 4 57.05 -6.27 17.96
C PHE A 4 55.73 -6.19 18.74
N ILE A 5 55.15 -5.01 18.79
CA ILE A 5 53.77 -4.76 19.25
C ILE A 5 52.88 -4.89 18.01
N LEU A 6 52.09 -5.99 17.97
CA LEU A 6 51.04 -6.18 16.97
C LEU A 6 49.80 -5.39 17.43
N SER A 7 49.54 -4.27 16.80
CA SER A 7 48.24 -3.56 16.98
C SER A 7 47.16 -4.27 16.20
N CYS A 8 46.30 -5.00 16.90
CA CYS A 8 45.04 -5.46 16.34
C CYS A 8 44.08 -4.27 16.18
N ILE A 9 43.88 -3.80 14.96
CA ILE A 9 42.79 -2.94 14.61
C ILE A 9 41.53 -3.83 14.56
N ALA A 10 40.74 -3.81 15.62
CA ALA A 10 39.40 -4.36 15.58
C ALA A 10 38.55 -3.46 14.68
N VAL A 11 38.33 -3.89 13.44
CA VAL A 11 37.27 -3.33 12.59
C VAL A 11 35.97 -3.76 13.25
N LEU A 12 35.33 -2.84 13.97
CA LEU A 12 33.92 -2.99 14.31
C LEU A 12 33.14 -3.04 12.99
N ALA A 13 32.76 -4.23 12.58
CA ALA A 13 31.69 -4.40 11.62
C ALA A 13 30.40 -3.90 12.31
N MET A 14 30.05 -2.63 12.08
CA MET A 14 28.68 -2.17 12.32
C MET A 14 27.78 -3.04 11.44
N PRO A 15 26.70 -3.62 11.97
CA PRO A 15 25.71 -4.22 11.13
C PRO A 15 25.23 -3.14 10.16
N LEU A 16 25.35 -3.37 8.86
CA LEU A 16 24.64 -2.63 7.85
C LEU A 16 23.15 -2.83 8.17
N SER A 17 22.59 -1.88 8.91
CA SER A 17 21.15 -1.72 8.99
C SER A 17 20.70 -1.58 7.55
N ILE A 18 19.95 -2.53 7.05
CA ILE A 18 19.20 -2.38 5.80
C ILE A 18 18.20 -1.28 6.11
N PHE A 19 18.59 -0.02 5.87
CA PHE A 19 17.66 1.11 5.97
C PHE A 19 16.62 0.87 4.91
N SER A 20 15.39 0.71 5.34
CA SER A 20 14.26 0.69 4.45
C SER A 20 14.22 2.04 3.76
N GLN A 21 14.50 2.02 2.49
CA GLN A 21 14.48 3.17 1.61
C GLN A 21 13.18 3.98 1.77
N GLY A 22 13.30 5.29 1.77
CA GLY A 22 12.19 6.24 1.74
C GLY A 22 11.78 6.80 3.09
N TRP A 23 11.32 6.00 4.04
CA TRP A 23 10.96 6.44 5.40
C TRP A 23 11.14 5.30 6.40
N PRO A 24 11.94 5.48 7.45
CA PRO A 24 12.25 4.41 8.40
C PRO A 24 11.00 3.89 9.12
N ALA A 25 10.90 2.58 9.35
CA ALA A 25 9.88 2.01 10.22
C ALA A 25 10.22 2.28 11.70
N ASN A 26 9.20 2.34 12.54
CA ASN A 26 9.33 2.62 13.97
C ASN A 26 10.07 3.96 14.25
N TYR A 27 9.91 4.92 13.35
CA TYR A 27 10.50 6.23 13.50
C TYR A 27 9.71 7.08 14.50
N GLY A 28 10.31 7.44 15.61
CA GLY A 28 9.69 8.23 16.69
C GLY A 28 10.00 9.73 16.62
N GLY A 29 10.72 10.18 15.58
CA GLY A 29 11.14 11.58 15.44
C GLY A 29 9.99 12.53 15.10
N VAL A 30 10.24 13.80 15.35
CA VAL A 30 9.35 14.92 15.03
C VAL A 30 10.06 15.82 14.03
N MET A 31 9.36 16.23 12.97
CA MET A 31 9.86 17.15 11.96
C MET A 31 9.41 18.58 12.25
N LEU A 32 10.27 19.55 11.91
CA LEU A 32 9.92 20.96 11.85
C LEU A 32 9.93 21.41 10.38
N GLN A 33 8.87 22.07 9.91
CA GLN A 33 8.99 22.93 8.75
C GLN A 33 9.65 24.22 9.20
N GLY A 34 10.94 24.38 8.88
CA GLY A 34 11.80 25.45 9.38
C GLY A 34 11.63 26.78 8.67
N PHE A 35 10.49 27.01 8.02
CA PHE A 35 10.21 28.24 7.29
C PHE A 35 8.71 28.45 7.10
N TYR A 36 8.34 29.65 6.67
CA TYR A 36 7.03 30.00 6.15
C TYR A 36 7.20 30.99 5.00
N TRP A 37 6.12 31.37 4.31
CA TRP A 37 6.22 32.23 3.14
C TRP A 37 6.75 33.63 3.51
N ASP A 38 7.77 34.12 2.80
CA ASP A 38 8.50 35.38 3.04
C ASP A 38 9.32 35.41 4.33
N SER A 39 9.70 34.24 4.89
CA SER A 39 10.45 34.14 6.17
C SER A 39 11.97 34.27 6.07
N GLN A 40 12.50 34.76 4.94
CA GLN A 40 13.97 34.82 4.69
C GLN A 40 14.77 35.52 5.79
N LYS A 41 14.15 36.46 6.52
CA LYS A 41 14.82 37.16 7.63
C LYS A 41 14.83 36.36 8.92
N GLU A 42 13.75 35.61 9.17
CA GLU A 42 13.52 34.87 10.41
C GLU A 42 14.05 33.44 10.36
N THR A 43 14.25 32.86 9.16
CA THR A 43 14.57 31.43 8.97
C THR A 43 15.72 31.22 7.97
N ASN A 44 16.56 32.23 7.70
CA ASN A 44 17.76 32.03 6.89
C ASN A 44 18.75 31.08 7.54
N TRP A 45 19.75 30.62 6.77
CA TRP A 45 20.70 29.60 7.21
C TRP A 45 21.43 29.95 8.49
N LYS A 46 21.80 31.21 8.67
CA LYS A 46 22.44 31.70 9.91
C LYS A 46 21.53 31.67 11.11
N VAL A 47 20.30 32.14 10.93
CA VAL A 47 19.30 32.15 12.01
C VAL A 47 19.01 30.75 12.47
N LEU A 48 18.77 29.81 11.54
CA LEU A 48 18.57 28.40 11.86
C LEU A 48 19.80 27.78 12.54
N THR A 49 21.03 28.09 12.05
CA THR A 49 22.26 27.61 12.67
C THR A 49 22.38 28.06 14.12
N ASN A 50 22.08 29.33 14.42
CA ASN A 50 22.13 29.88 15.77
C ASN A 50 21.11 29.25 16.73
N GLN A 51 20.04 28.65 16.23
CA GLN A 51 19.01 27.97 17.01
C GLN A 51 19.23 26.45 17.13
N ALA A 52 20.30 25.91 16.57
CA ALA A 52 20.54 24.48 16.51
C ALA A 52 20.58 23.81 17.89
N ASP A 53 21.13 24.48 18.92
CA ASP A 53 21.14 23.94 20.28
C ASP A 53 19.76 23.78 20.91
N GLU A 54 18.82 24.62 20.53
CA GLU A 54 17.44 24.54 20.99
C GLU A 54 16.63 23.56 20.13
N LEU A 55 16.61 23.78 18.82
CA LEU A 55 15.76 23.03 17.91
C LEU A 55 16.09 21.54 17.87
N SER A 56 17.36 21.15 17.96
CA SER A 56 17.76 19.73 17.99
C SER A 56 17.35 18.96 19.26
N LYS A 57 16.89 19.63 20.31
CA LYS A 57 16.30 18.96 21.47
C LYS A 57 14.93 18.35 21.15
N TYR A 58 14.19 19.03 20.29
CA TYR A 58 12.80 18.70 20.00
C TYR A 58 12.64 18.02 18.66
N PHE A 59 13.37 18.49 17.63
CA PHE A 59 13.18 18.07 16.25
C PHE A 59 14.33 17.18 15.76
N ASP A 60 13.94 16.07 15.14
CA ASP A 60 14.85 15.09 14.58
C ASP A 60 15.10 15.33 13.09
N LEU A 61 14.16 16.06 12.44
CA LEU A 61 14.25 16.52 11.06
C LEU A 61 13.85 17.99 10.97
N ILE A 62 14.48 18.74 10.06
CA ILE A 62 14.06 20.09 9.68
C ILE A 62 13.95 20.16 8.16
N TRP A 63 12.76 20.47 7.66
CA TRP A 63 12.50 20.76 6.28
C TRP A 63 12.78 22.25 6.01
N VAL A 64 13.63 22.51 5.03
CA VAL A 64 14.05 23.86 4.62
C VAL A 64 13.67 24.12 3.17
N PRO A 65 13.49 25.40 2.75
CA PRO A 65 13.14 25.73 1.37
C PRO A 65 14.22 25.31 0.39
N ASN A 66 13.86 25.23 -0.91
CA ASN A 66 14.80 24.95 -1.97
C ASN A 66 16.01 25.89 -1.89
N SER A 67 17.20 25.31 -1.86
CA SER A 67 18.44 26.06 -1.70
C SER A 67 19.12 26.42 -3.02
N GLY A 68 18.67 25.82 -4.16
CA GLY A 68 19.18 26.13 -5.49
C GLY A 68 19.03 27.62 -5.84
N THR A 69 19.93 28.14 -6.65
CA THR A 69 19.90 29.58 -7.03
C THR A 69 18.75 29.84 -8.02
N PRO A 70 17.71 30.61 -7.63
CA PRO A 70 16.66 31.01 -8.54
C PRO A 70 17.14 32.05 -9.57
N SER A 71 16.50 32.10 -10.73
CA SER A 71 16.78 33.15 -11.76
C SER A 71 16.65 34.56 -11.19
N SER A 72 15.59 34.79 -10.41
CA SER A 72 15.35 36.11 -9.76
C SER A 72 16.50 36.55 -8.86
N TYR A 73 17.06 35.65 -8.04
CA TYR A 73 18.19 35.91 -7.18
C TYR A 73 19.50 36.07 -7.96
N TYR A 74 19.70 35.27 -9.00
CA TYR A 74 20.87 35.38 -9.89
C TYR A 74 20.99 36.76 -10.52
N HIS A 75 19.87 37.31 -10.99
CA HIS A 75 19.84 38.68 -11.56
C HIS A 75 19.83 39.78 -10.50
N ASN A 76 19.29 39.52 -9.33
CA ASN A 76 19.21 40.49 -8.25
C ASN A 76 19.35 39.78 -6.90
N SER A 77 20.55 39.84 -6.29
CA SER A 77 20.86 39.21 -5.01
C SER A 77 20.08 39.75 -3.81
N THR A 78 19.20 40.74 -4.01
CA THR A 78 18.24 41.21 -3.00
C THR A 78 16.82 40.61 -3.20
N SER A 79 16.63 39.74 -4.17
CA SER A 79 15.38 39.03 -4.37
C SER A 79 15.00 38.20 -3.14
N THR A 80 13.69 38.11 -2.89
CA THR A 80 13.12 37.35 -1.77
C THR A 80 12.43 36.06 -2.23
N SER A 81 12.91 35.47 -3.32
CA SER A 81 12.37 34.19 -3.81
C SER A 81 12.41 33.11 -2.72
N MET A 82 11.33 32.31 -2.67
CA MET A 82 11.24 31.14 -1.79
C MET A 82 11.92 29.88 -2.38
N GLY A 83 12.41 29.95 -3.64
CA GLY A 83 13.11 28.86 -4.32
C GLY A 83 12.21 27.99 -5.22
N TYR A 84 10.92 28.32 -5.37
CA TYR A 84 9.99 27.57 -6.26
C TYR A 84 10.10 27.98 -7.73
N ASP A 85 11.07 28.85 -8.08
CA ASP A 85 11.47 29.21 -9.43
C ASP A 85 12.89 28.68 -9.76
N PRO A 86 13.15 27.33 -9.69
CA PRO A 86 14.50 26.77 -9.77
C PRO A 86 15.12 27.02 -11.14
N CYS A 87 16.28 27.68 -11.14
CA CYS A 87 17.08 27.92 -12.35
C CYS A 87 18.39 27.13 -12.32
N PHE A 88 19.14 27.18 -11.24
CA PHE A 88 20.35 26.41 -11.01
C PHE A 88 20.10 25.33 -9.96
N TRP A 89 20.56 24.11 -10.22
CA TRP A 89 20.43 22.98 -9.31
C TRP A 89 21.74 22.63 -8.58
N LEU A 90 22.89 23.08 -9.09
CA LEU A 90 24.20 22.79 -8.48
C LEU A 90 24.86 24.04 -7.88
N THR A 91 24.18 25.16 -7.86
CA THR A 91 24.62 26.41 -7.26
C THR A 91 23.63 26.84 -6.19
N HIS A 92 24.06 27.04 -4.96
CA HIS A 92 23.20 27.16 -3.79
C HIS A 92 23.33 28.51 -3.03
N ASN A 93 23.39 29.62 -3.76
CA ASN A 93 23.19 30.95 -3.19
C ASN A 93 21.74 31.39 -3.44
N SER A 94 21.04 31.71 -2.37
CA SER A 94 19.63 32.08 -2.42
C SER A 94 19.27 33.21 -1.48
N SER A 95 18.02 33.61 -1.45
CA SER A 95 17.52 34.60 -0.49
C SER A 95 17.63 34.16 0.98
N PHE A 96 17.85 32.86 1.23
CA PHE A 96 18.07 32.30 2.56
C PHE A 96 19.54 32.29 2.99
N GLY A 97 20.49 32.62 2.11
CA GLY A 97 21.91 32.71 2.41
C GLY A 97 22.82 32.12 1.35
N THR A 98 24.10 32.13 1.63
CA THR A 98 25.14 31.56 0.77
C THR A 98 25.25 30.03 0.95
N GLU A 99 25.85 29.36 -0.03
CA GLU A 99 26.12 27.91 0.04
C GLU A 99 27.00 27.57 1.25
N GLU A 100 27.95 28.45 1.63
CA GLU A 100 28.82 28.26 2.80
C GLU A 100 28.01 28.27 4.12
N GLU A 101 27.04 29.15 4.23
CA GLU A 101 26.14 29.23 5.37
C GLU A 101 25.20 28.00 5.40
N LEU A 102 24.71 27.54 4.25
CA LEU A 102 23.92 26.32 4.10
C LEU A 102 24.71 25.09 4.58
N ARG A 103 25.95 24.91 4.09
CA ARG A 103 26.83 23.80 4.49
C ARG A 103 27.10 23.82 5.99
N THR A 104 27.33 25.01 6.55
CA THR A 104 27.52 25.19 8.00
C THR A 104 26.28 24.78 8.78
N MET A 105 25.11 25.19 8.34
CA MET A 105 23.83 24.80 8.95
C MET A 105 23.63 23.27 8.93
N ILE A 106 23.76 22.65 7.78
CA ILE A 106 23.60 21.19 7.62
C ILE A 106 24.58 20.44 8.54
N ALA A 107 25.86 20.83 8.54
CA ALA A 107 26.88 20.20 9.37
C ALA A 107 26.60 20.38 10.88
N THR A 108 26.12 21.55 11.29
CA THR A 108 25.79 21.87 12.69
C THR A 108 24.65 21.00 13.20
N TYR A 109 23.56 20.88 12.44
CA TYR A 109 22.43 20.04 12.81
C TYR A 109 22.79 18.56 12.77
N LYS A 110 23.50 18.10 11.76
CA LYS A 110 23.99 16.72 11.65
C LYS A 110 24.85 16.31 12.85
N ALA A 111 25.70 17.19 13.33
CA ALA A 111 26.53 16.95 14.53
C ALA A 111 25.70 16.81 15.82
N LYS A 112 24.45 17.27 15.83
CA LYS A 112 23.48 17.15 16.93
C LYS A 112 22.48 16.03 16.73
N GLY A 113 22.58 15.27 15.64
CA GLY A 113 21.67 14.16 15.32
C GLY A 113 20.37 14.58 14.65
N THR A 114 20.25 15.84 14.22
CA THR A 114 19.08 16.34 13.47
C THR A 114 19.39 16.35 11.98
N GLY A 115 18.54 15.72 11.17
CA GLY A 115 18.65 15.72 9.71
C GLY A 115 18.02 16.98 9.11
N ILE A 116 18.64 17.51 8.05
CA ILE A 116 18.05 18.57 7.22
C ILE A 116 17.53 17.92 5.94
N ILE A 117 16.29 18.19 5.55
CA ILE A 117 15.73 17.75 4.27
C ILE A 117 15.48 18.95 3.35
N GLU A 118 15.84 18.75 2.08
CA GLU A 118 15.70 19.75 1.02
C GLU A 118 14.30 19.76 0.44
N ASP A 119 13.80 20.94 0.12
CA ASP A 119 12.62 21.09 -0.75
C ASP A 119 13.05 20.95 -2.21
N VAL A 120 12.79 19.81 -2.80
CA VAL A 120 13.25 19.43 -4.15
C VAL A 120 12.17 19.77 -5.17
N VAL A 121 12.42 20.82 -5.97
CA VAL A 121 11.54 21.29 -7.04
C VAL A 121 12.04 20.73 -8.35
N ILE A 122 11.45 19.64 -8.83
CA ILE A 122 11.83 18.96 -10.08
C ILE A 122 10.65 18.76 -11.04
N ASN A 123 9.43 19.15 -10.64
CA ASN A 123 8.30 19.17 -11.55
C ASN A 123 8.57 20.11 -12.73
N HIS A 124 9.10 21.28 -12.43
CA HIS A 124 9.30 22.35 -13.39
C HIS A 124 10.65 23.04 -13.19
N LYS A 125 11.03 23.85 -14.16
CA LYS A 125 12.25 24.64 -14.12
C LYS A 125 12.04 26.01 -14.76
N ASN A 126 12.70 27.04 -14.21
CA ASN A 126 12.72 28.38 -14.78
C ASN A 126 13.94 28.57 -15.67
N GLY A 127 13.78 29.31 -16.75
CA GLY A 127 14.91 29.77 -17.57
C GLY A 127 15.71 30.86 -16.92
N LEU A 128 16.91 31.13 -17.44
CA LEU A 128 17.81 32.16 -16.91
C LEU A 128 17.34 33.56 -17.30
N SER A 129 17.13 33.82 -18.59
CA SER A 129 16.73 35.10 -19.16
C SER A 129 15.50 34.97 -20.07
N ASP A 130 15.16 33.81 -20.47
CA ASP A 130 14.02 33.46 -21.30
C ASP A 130 13.33 32.21 -20.72
N TRP A 131 12.20 31.80 -21.26
CA TRP A 131 11.38 30.70 -20.71
C TRP A 131 12.10 29.34 -20.72
N CYS A 132 12.90 29.08 -21.73
CA CYS A 132 13.47 27.75 -21.99
C CYS A 132 15.01 27.71 -21.98
N ASP A 133 15.69 28.81 -21.63
CA ASP A 133 17.15 28.89 -21.64
C ASP A 133 17.79 28.39 -20.34
N PHE A 134 17.49 27.16 -19.99
CA PHE A 134 18.04 26.52 -18.80
C PHE A 134 19.57 26.50 -18.85
N PRO A 135 20.29 27.00 -17.79
CA PRO A 135 21.73 27.02 -17.78
C PRO A 135 22.31 25.61 -17.71
N ALA A 136 23.35 25.36 -18.48
CA ALA A 136 24.22 24.21 -18.26
C ALA A 136 25.09 24.44 -17.02
N GLU A 137 25.23 23.43 -16.18
CA GLU A 137 26.02 23.51 -14.95
C GLU A 137 27.17 22.49 -14.98
N ASN A 138 28.34 22.88 -14.48
CA ASN A 138 29.47 21.98 -14.29
C ASN A 138 30.19 22.37 -13.02
N VAL A 139 30.02 21.57 -11.97
CA VAL A 139 30.55 21.83 -10.64
C VAL A 139 31.38 20.63 -10.17
N THR A 140 32.57 20.91 -9.61
CA THR A 140 33.35 19.87 -8.90
C THR A 140 33.02 19.93 -7.42
N GLY A 141 32.49 18.82 -6.88
CA GLY A 141 32.13 18.71 -5.47
C GLY A 141 33.34 18.92 -4.55
N ARG A 142 33.16 19.73 -3.53
CA ARG A 142 34.22 20.02 -2.54
C ARG A 142 34.47 18.85 -1.61
N ASN A 143 33.40 18.14 -1.25
CA ASN A 143 33.45 17.02 -0.32
C ASN A 143 33.71 15.68 -1.04
N THR A 144 33.14 15.51 -2.23
CA THR A 144 33.21 14.27 -2.98
C THR A 144 34.35 14.21 -4.00
N GLY A 145 34.81 15.38 -4.47
CA GLY A 145 35.76 15.48 -5.60
C GLY A 145 35.17 15.08 -6.95
N LYS A 146 33.86 14.74 -6.99
CA LYS A 146 33.14 14.29 -8.18
C LYS A 146 32.76 15.47 -9.05
N GLU A 147 32.80 15.29 -10.38
CA GLU A 147 32.22 16.26 -11.32
C GLU A 147 30.73 16.03 -11.48
N TYR A 148 29.93 17.08 -11.27
CA TYR A 148 28.48 17.13 -11.44
C TYR A 148 28.17 17.99 -12.67
N LYS A 149 27.47 17.44 -13.64
CA LYS A 149 27.21 18.12 -14.93
C LYS A 149 25.73 18.00 -15.29
N LEU A 150 25.12 19.15 -15.55
CA LEU A 150 23.76 19.26 -16.09
C LEU A 150 23.79 19.94 -17.45
N SER A 151 22.95 19.46 -18.36
CA SER A 151 22.73 20.07 -19.66
C SER A 151 21.27 19.88 -20.06
N TRP A 152 20.73 20.84 -20.79
CA TRP A 152 19.30 20.89 -21.11
C TRP A 152 19.07 21.17 -22.58
N SER A 153 17.89 20.78 -23.05
CA SER A 153 17.42 21.03 -24.42
C SER A 153 15.90 21.19 -24.45
N LEU A 154 15.36 21.69 -25.52
CA LEU A 154 13.90 21.79 -25.69
C LEU A 154 13.17 20.44 -25.72
N ALA A 155 13.91 19.33 -25.87
CA ALA A 155 13.35 17.97 -25.76
C ALA A 155 13.18 17.50 -24.30
N ASP A 156 13.63 18.27 -23.33
CA ASP A 156 13.49 17.99 -21.91
C ASP A 156 12.26 18.67 -21.29
N ILE A 157 11.55 19.47 -22.09
CA ILE A 157 10.33 20.21 -21.71
C ILE A 157 9.14 19.50 -22.33
N CYS A 158 8.09 19.31 -21.54
CA CYS A 158 6.85 18.67 -21.98
C CYS A 158 6.25 19.41 -23.18
N LYS A 159 5.77 18.67 -24.19
CA LYS A 159 5.22 19.30 -25.42
C LYS A 159 3.86 19.96 -25.22
N ASN A 160 3.17 19.63 -24.12
CA ASN A 160 1.91 20.25 -23.68
C ASN A 160 2.13 21.45 -22.74
N ASP A 161 3.38 21.80 -22.41
CA ASP A 161 3.72 23.01 -21.69
C ASP A 161 3.22 24.25 -22.44
N GLU A 162 2.75 25.30 -21.72
CA GLU A 162 2.17 26.49 -22.33
C GLU A 162 3.15 27.24 -23.26
N CYS A 163 4.48 27.09 -23.07
CA CYS A 163 5.47 27.69 -23.96
C CYS A 163 5.39 27.15 -25.41
N ALA A 164 4.85 25.96 -25.60
CA ALA A 164 4.62 25.40 -26.94
C ALA A 164 3.64 26.25 -27.77
N ASN A 165 2.78 27.01 -27.11
CA ASN A 165 1.79 27.87 -27.77
C ASN A 165 2.32 29.29 -28.07
N GLU A 166 3.48 29.66 -27.52
CA GLU A 166 4.08 30.97 -27.72
C GLU A 166 4.57 31.16 -29.18
N LYS A 167 4.26 32.33 -29.72
CA LYS A 167 4.63 32.70 -31.11
C LYS A 167 5.42 33.99 -31.13
N ASP A 168 6.35 34.08 -32.07
CA ASP A 168 7.08 35.30 -32.35
C ASP A 168 6.16 36.33 -33.11
N GLU A 169 6.68 37.51 -33.36
CA GLU A 169 5.98 38.61 -34.07
C GLU A 169 5.54 38.20 -35.50
N LYS A 170 6.09 37.12 -36.06
CA LYS A 170 5.74 36.59 -37.38
C LYS A 170 4.74 35.43 -37.31
N GLY A 171 4.30 35.06 -36.11
CA GLY A 171 3.38 33.95 -35.86
C GLY A 171 4.02 32.57 -35.90
N VAL A 172 5.36 32.48 -35.85
CA VAL A 172 6.13 31.22 -35.78
C VAL A 172 6.27 30.82 -34.33
N GLN A 173 6.16 29.52 -34.05
CA GLN A 173 6.36 28.97 -32.68
C GLN A 173 7.72 29.41 -32.15
N LYS A 174 7.71 30.09 -31.01
CA LYS A 174 8.92 30.63 -30.37
C LYS A 174 9.77 29.53 -29.72
N TYR A 175 9.10 28.58 -29.08
CA TYR A 175 9.75 27.45 -28.39
C TYR A 175 9.26 26.11 -28.96
N PRO A 176 10.00 25.51 -29.90
CA PRO A 176 9.65 24.21 -30.49
C PRO A 176 10.05 23.07 -29.54
N VAL A 177 9.39 22.97 -28.38
CA VAL A 177 9.58 21.90 -27.40
C VAL A 177 9.10 20.57 -27.98
N THR A 178 9.81 19.48 -27.68
CA THR A 178 9.59 18.15 -28.27
C THR A 178 9.58 17.01 -27.28
N GLY A 179 9.49 17.30 -25.99
CA GLY A 179 9.31 16.27 -24.97
C GLY A 179 8.01 15.47 -25.13
N ALA A 180 7.80 14.47 -24.32
CA ALA A 180 6.51 13.78 -24.24
C ALA A 180 5.44 14.69 -23.62
N ASP A 181 4.18 14.22 -23.60
CA ASP A 181 3.15 14.87 -22.78
C ASP A 181 3.50 14.68 -21.29
N ASP A 182 3.11 15.64 -20.47
CA ASP A 182 3.25 15.52 -19.04
C ASP A 182 2.58 14.23 -18.53
N THR A 183 3.17 13.63 -17.51
CA THR A 183 2.69 12.37 -16.93
C THR A 183 1.78 12.56 -15.72
N GLY A 184 1.58 13.80 -15.31
CA GLY A 184 0.72 14.22 -14.20
C GLY A 184 -0.16 15.43 -14.53
N ASP A 185 -0.38 16.28 -13.53
CA ASP A 185 -1.13 17.52 -13.68
C ASP A 185 -0.23 18.59 -14.32
N ASN A 186 -0.70 19.23 -15.38
CA ASN A 186 0.01 20.33 -16.05
C ASN A 186 0.12 21.55 -15.12
N PHE A 187 1.26 22.24 -15.14
CA PHE A 187 1.51 23.44 -14.36
C PHE A 187 1.80 24.64 -15.26
N ASP A 188 0.85 25.57 -15.35
CA ASP A 188 0.99 26.80 -16.14
C ASP A 188 1.78 27.87 -15.38
N GLY A 189 3.07 27.71 -15.20
CA GLY A 189 3.89 28.67 -14.44
C GLY A 189 5.33 28.73 -14.92
N PHE A 190 6.04 27.66 -14.73
CA PHE A 190 7.38 27.42 -15.24
C PHE A 190 7.35 26.22 -16.19
N ARG A 191 8.50 25.86 -16.79
CA ARG A 191 8.52 24.82 -17.83
C ARG A 191 8.47 23.44 -17.22
N ASP A 192 7.41 22.69 -17.48
CA ASP A 192 7.24 21.32 -17.02
C ASP A 192 8.30 20.41 -17.64
N LEU A 193 9.02 19.68 -16.81
CA LEU A 193 10.07 18.78 -17.22
C LEU A 193 9.50 17.42 -17.66
N ASP A 194 9.91 16.95 -18.84
CA ASP A 194 9.56 15.61 -19.31
C ASP A 194 10.32 14.53 -18.53
N HIS A 195 9.70 14.00 -17.47
CA HIS A 195 10.29 12.92 -16.67
C HIS A 195 10.46 11.60 -17.41
N THR A 196 9.92 11.45 -18.63
CA THR A 196 10.21 10.29 -19.51
C THR A 196 11.53 10.47 -20.27
N SER A 197 12.05 11.72 -20.37
CA SER A 197 13.35 12.01 -20.99
C SER A 197 14.49 11.39 -20.18
N ALA A 198 15.33 10.59 -20.85
CA ALA A 198 16.54 10.04 -20.21
C ALA A 198 17.51 11.13 -19.73
N ASN A 199 17.50 12.31 -20.39
CA ASN A 199 18.32 13.44 -19.98
C ASN A 199 17.80 14.10 -18.70
N VAL A 200 16.49 14.33 -18.60
CA VAL A 200 15.86 14.83 -17.36
C VAL A 200 16.14 13.88 -16.21
N GLN A 201 15.89 12.58 -16.39
CA GLN A 201 16.15 11.58 -15.36
C GLN A 201 17.62 11.59 -14.90
N ARG A 202 18.57 11.64 -15.83
CA ARG A 202 20.00 11.75 -15.51
C ARG A 202 20.30 13.05 -14.74
N ASN A 203 19.72 14.18 -15.17
CA ASN A 203 19.93 15.46 -14.49
C ASN A 203 19.37 15.45 -13.07
N VAL A 204 18.20 14.88 -12.84
CA VAL A 204 17.63 14.70 -11.50
C VAL A 204 18.52 13.78 -10.65
N ASP A 205 18.98 12.64 -11.18
CA ASP A 205 19.88 11.75 -10.43
C ASP A 205 21.18 12.48 -10.03
N VAL A 206 21.75 13.30 -10.89
CA VAL A 206 22.96 14.12 -10.60
C VAL A 206 22.65 15.15 -9.51
N TYR A 207 21.50 15.82 -9.58
CA TYR A 207 21.08 16.81 -8.60
C TYR A 207 20.87 16.17 -7.21
N LEU A 208 20.13 15.07 -7.13
CA LEU A 208 19.87 14.39 -5.86
C LEU A 208 21.14 13.80 -5.23
N ASP A 209 22.05 13.27 -6.04
CA ASP A 209 23.37 12.84 -5.58
C ASP A 209 24.19 14.00 -5.01
N PHE A 210 24.14 15.16 -5.66
CA PHE A 210 24.80 16.39 -5.16
C PHE A 210 24.23 16.81 -3.80
N LEU A 211 22.92 16.83 -3.65
CA LEU A 211 22.28 17.20 -2.38
C LEU A 211 22.68 16.26 -1.22
N LEU A 212 22.62 14.94 -1.45
CA LEU A 212 22.92 13.97 -0.39
C LEU A 212 24.41 13.86 -0.08
N ASN A 213 25.24 13.70 -1.12
CA ASN A 213 26.64 13.32 -0.94
C ASN A 213 27.59 14.53 -0.91
N GLU A 214 27.24 15.62 -1.59
CA GLU A 214 28.10 16.82 -1.62
C GLU A 214 27.68 17.84 -0.53
N LEU A 215 26.38 18.14 -0.40
CA LEU A 215 25.89 19.09 0.61
C LEU A 215 25.59 18.42 1.95
N GLY A 216 25.18 17.13 1.95
CA GLY A 216 24.99 16.35 3.17
C GLY A 216 23.57 16.38 3.73
N TYR A 217 22.57 16.71 2.93
CA TYR A 217 21.16 16.56 3.30
C TYR A 217 20.82 15.12 3.71
N ALA A 218 19.83 14.96 4.58
CA ALA A 218 19.36 13.65 5.03
C ALA A 218 18.28 13.06 4.11
N GLY A 219 17.71 13.87 3.24
CA GLY A 219 16.65 13.45 2.34
C GLY A 219 15.91 14.62 1.71
N PHE A 220 14.70 14.35 1.22
CA PHE A 220 13.97 15.25 0.35
C PHE A 220 12.50 15.41 0.75
N ARG A 221 11.98 16.62 0.56
CA ARG A 221 10.57 16.89 0.32
C ARG A 221 10.42 17.20 -1.16
N TYR A 222 9.71 16.36 -1.90
CA TYR A 222 9.44 16.59 -3.31
C TYR A 222 8.22 17.49 -3.48
N ASP A 223 8.43 18.61 -4.15
CA ASP A 223 7.43 19.62 -4.48
C ASP A 223 6.52 19.14 -5.61
N MET A 224 5.24 19.52 -5.56
CA MET A 224 4.25 19.33 -6.64
C MET A 224 4.27 17.93 -7.29
N VAL A 225 4.31 16.87 -6.50
CA VAL A 225 4.41 15.49 -7.04
C VAL A 225 3.13 15.01 -7.76
N LYS A 226 2.11 15.84 -7.88
CA LYS A 226 0.98 15.61 -8.79
C LYS A 226 1.32 15.88 -10.25
N GLY A 227 2.34 16.68 -10.50
CA GLY A 227 2.74 17.08 -11.84
C GLY A 227 3.47 15.99 -12.62
N TYR A 228 3.87 14.88 -11.99
CA TYR A 228 4.50 13.76 -12.69
C TYR A 228 4.21 12.42 -12.03
N GLY A 229 4.38 11.32 -12.78
CA GLY A 229 4.04 9.98 -12.30
C GLY A 229 4.83 9.54 -11.07
N ALA A 230 4.18 8.88 -10.12
CA ALA A 230 4.79 8.40 -8.87
C ALA A 230 5.94 7.40 -9.10
N GLU A 231 5.96 6.71 -10.23
CA GLU A 231 7.04 5.80 -10.65
C GLU A 231 8.37 6.50 -10.84
N PHE A 232 8.38 7.82 -11.14
CA PHE A 232 9.62 8.59 -11.24
C PHE A 232 10.20 8.87 -9.86
N ILE A 233 9.37 9.14 -8.84
CA ILE A 233 9.84 9.24 -7.45
C ILE A 233 10.49 7.92 -7.02
N LYS A 234 9.85 6.78 -7.34
CA LYS A 234 10.47 5.48 -7.09
C LYS A 234 11.85 5.38 -7.74
N LYS A 235 11.92 5.71 -9.02
CA LYS A 235 13.17 5.65 -9.79
C LYS A 235 14.28 6.50 -9.17
N TYR A 236 13.97 7.75 -8.83
CA TYR A 236 14.91 8.69 -8.24
C TYR A 236 15.36 8.27 -6.83
N ASN A 237 14.43 7.76 -6.02
CA ASN A 237 14.76 7.23 -4.71
C ASN A 237 15.55 5.92 -4.80
N ASP A 238 15.29 5.07 -5.79
CA ASP A 238 16.08 3.86 -6.04
C ASP A 238 17.53 4.20 -6.43
N ALA A 239 17.74 5.28 -7.17
CA ALA A 239 19.08 5.74 -7.58
C ALA A 239 19.82 6.47 -6.45
N SER A 240 19.15 7.39 -5.74
CA SER A 240 19.78 8.27 -4.75
C SER A 240 19.82 7.72 -3.33
N GLN A 241 18.92 6.77 -2.98
CA GLN A 241 18.85 6.12 -1.66
C GLN A 241 18.74 7.11 -0.48
N PRO A 242 17.79 8.07 -0.47
CA PRO A 242 17.65 9.00 0.63
C PRO A 242 17.19 8.28 1.91
N GLN A 243 17.65 8.75 3.08
CA GLN A 243 17.15 8.25 4.36
C GLN A 243 15.68 8.65 4.58
N PHE A 244 15.29 9.82 4.11
CA PHE A 244 13.96 10.38 4.22
C PHE A 244 13.49 10.92 2.86
N SER A 245 12.27 10.54 2.47
CA SER A 245 11.61 11.05 1.27
C SER A 245 10.14 11.27 1.57
N VAL A 246 9.65 12.49 1.35
CA VAL A 246 8.24 12.85 1.51
C VAL A 246 7.75 13.66 0.32
N GLY A 247 6.60 13.32 -0.24
CA GLY A 247 6.00 14.04 -1.36
C GLY A 247 4.85 14.94 -0.94
N GLU A 248 4.72 16.06 -1.64
CA GLU A 248 3.56 16.92 -1.58
C GLU A 248 2.51 16.46 -2.59
N TYR A 249 1.63 15.58 -2.17
CA TYR A 249 0.49 15.18 -2.98
C TYR A 249 -0.78 15.78 -2.39
N TRP A 250 -1.11 17.01 -2.76
CA TRP A 250 -2.24 17.76 -2.20
C TRP A 250 -3.57 17.23 -2.73
N ASP A 251 -4.12 16.26 -2.03
CA ASP A 251 -5.37 15.61 -2.39
C ASP A 251 -6.00 14.93 -1.16
N ASN A 252 -7.16 14.31 -1.36
CA ASN A 252 -7.84 13.54 -0.33
C ASN A 252 -7.02 12.31 0.09
N LYS A 253 -7.39 11.72 1.24
CA LYS A 253 -6.74 10.56 1.85
C LYS A 253 -6.46 9.42 0.87
N ASP A 254 -7.46 9.07 0.03
CA ASP A 254 -7.36 7.89 -0.83
C ASP A 254 -6.38 8.12 -2.00
N ASN A 255 -6.35 9.32 -2.55
CA ASN A 255 -5.43 9.69 -3.61
C ASN A 255 -3.99 9.81 -3.09
N VAL A 256 -3.80 10.38 -1.89
CA VAL A 256 -2.48 10.37 -1.20
C VAL A 256 -2.01 8.94 -0.96
N ALA A 257 -2.89 8.06 -0.47
CA ALA A 257 -2.58 6.64 -0.27
C ALA A 257 -2.21 5.93 -1.60
N ALA A 258 -2.92 6.26 -2.67
CA ALA A 258 -2.63 5.73 -4.00
C ALA A 258 -1.24 6.16 -4.50
N TRP A 259 -0.89 7.43 -4.28
CA TRP A 259 0.43 7.95 -4.65
C TRP A 259 1.55 7.26 -3.87
N ILE A 260 1.42 7.11 -2.52
CA ILE A 260 2.39 6.37 -1.69
C ILE A 260 2.62 4.96 -2.26
N ARG A 261 1.54 4.24 -2.59
CA ARG A 261 1.63 2.91 -3.21
C ARG A 261 2.27 2.96 -4.61
N GLY A 262 1.98 4.01 -5.38
CA GLY A 262 2.56 4.25 -6.71
C GLY A 262 4.08 4.40 -6.66
N THR A 263 4.63 5.02 -5.60
CA THR A 263 6.08 5.05 -5.35
C THR A 263 6.65 3.71 -4.89
N GLN A 264 5.83 2.67 -4.76
CA GLN A 264 6.17 1.38 -4.15
C GLN A 264 6.75 1.54 -2.72
N PHE A 265 6.18 2.48 -1.95
CA PHE A 265 6.60 2.80 -0.59
C PHE A 265 8.05 3.30 -0.46
N THR A 266 8.63 3.81 -1.52
CA THR A 266 9.95 4.48 -1.47
C THR A 266 9.86 5.94 -1.01
N SER A 267 8.65 6.48 -0.83
CA SER A 267 8.40 7.80 -0.28
C SER A 267 7.20 7.80 0.65
N ALA A 268 7.28 8.59 1.72
CA ALA A 268 6.14 9.06 2.50
C ALA A 268 5.42 10.20 1.76
N ALA A 269 4.27 10.61 2.27
CA ALA A 269 3.56 11.81 1.81
C ALA A 269 3.04 12.63 2.98
N PHE A 270 2.87 13.94 2.77
CA PHE A 270 2.10 14.78 3.68
C PHE A 270 0.64 14.33 3.71
N ASP A 271 0.08 14.17 4.91
CA ASP A 271 -1.28 13.67 5.12
C ASP A 271 -2.32 14.80 4.95
N PHE A 272 -2.51 15.24 3.71
CA PHE A 272 -3.48 16.28 3.36
C PHE A 272 -4.91 15.89 3.71
N GLY A 273 -5.25 14.60 3.65
CA GLY A 273 -6.55 14.10 4.09
C GLY A 273 -6.82 14.38 5.57
N LEU A 274 -5.80 14.21 6.43
CA LEU A 274 -5.89 14.55 7.84
C LEU A 274 -5.93 16.07 8.06
N HIS A 275 -5.11 16.84 7.34
CA HIS A 275 -5.13 18.31 7.38
C HIS A 275 -6.54 18.86 7.06
N ASP A 276 -7.14 18.41 5.97
CA ASP A 276 -8.48 18.86 5.57
C ASP A 276 -9.56 18.46 6.59
N ALA A 277 -9.45 17.28 7.17
CA ALA A 277 -10.33 16.84 8.24
C ALA A 277 -10.17 17.75 9.48
N MET A 278 -8.94 18.01 9.92
CA MET A 278 -8.67 18.89 11.05
C MET A 278 -9.17 20.32 10.79
N ARG A 279 -8.92 20.88 9.61
CA ARG A 279 -9.45 22.20 9.22
C ARG A 279 -10.98 22.24 9.37
N ASN A 280 -11.69 21.24 8.87
CA ASN A 280 -13.14 21.20 8.94
C ASN A 280 -13.66 21.01 10.37
N TYR A 281 -13.01 20.19 11.18
CA TYR A 281 -13.47 19.88 12.54
C TYR A 281 -13.01 20.89 13.57
N PHE A 282 -11.73 21.26 13.59
CA PHE A 282 -11.21 22.21 14.59
C PHE A 282 -11.68 23.64 14.36
N ASN A 283 -11.79 24.12 13.10
CA ASN A 283 -12.33 25.44 12.83
C ASN A 283 -13.78 25.59 13.28
N ASN A 284 -14.55 24.51 13.28
CA ASN A 284 -15.96 24.51 13.69
C ASN A 284 -16.18 23.97 15.12
N SER A 285 -15.11 23.73 15.89
CA SER A 285 -15.19 23.08 17.21
C SER A 285 -16.04 21.80 17.19
N SER A 286 -15.92 21.01 16.16
CA SER A 286 -16.53 19.68 15.97
C SER A 286 -15.47 18.61 16.18
N TRP A 287 -15.75 17.59 16.98
CA TRP A 287 -14.72 16.69 17.51
C TRP A 287 -14.93 15.24 17.07
N ASP A 288 -15.12 14.99 15.80
CA ASP A 288 -15.26 13.65 15.27
C ASP A 288 -14.36 13.50 14.02
N ILE A 289 -13.06 13.44 14.27
CA ILE A 289 -12.00 13.42 13.26
C ILE A 289 -11.40 12.04 13.04
N ALA A 290 -12.04 11.00 13.59
CA ALA A 290 -11.59 9.63 13.42
C ALA A 290 -11.53 9.23 11.93
N ASP A 291 -10.59 8.40 11.58
CA ASP A 291 -10.43 7.71 10.28
C ASP A 291 -10.33 8.63 9.05
N LYS A 292 -10.00 9.92 9.24
CA LYS A 292 -9.89 10.86 8.10
C LYS A 292 -8.50 10.92 7.48
N GLY A 293 -7.44 10.53 8.20
CA GLY A 293 -6.06 10.58 7.73
C GLY A 293 -5.45 9.21 7.45
N ASN A 294 -4.35 9.20 6.73
CA ASN A 294 -3.53 8.00 6.50
C ASN A 294 -2.76 7.58 7.76
N ALA A 295 -2.52 8.51 8.69
CA ALA A 295 -1.92 8.22 10.00
C ALA A 295 -2.78 7.28 10.86
N ALA A 296 -4.09 7.24 10.66
CA ALA A 296 -4.98 6.31 11.34
C ALA A 296 -5.07 4.93 10.67
N ASP A 297 -4.53 4.76 9.48
CA ASP A 297 -4.47 3.48 8.76
C ASP A 297 -3.16 2.74 9.10
N PRO A 298 -3.19 1.58 9.81
CA PRO A 298 -1.99 0.84 10.19
C PRO A 298 -1.09 0.44 9.01
N SER A 299 -1.66 0.31 7.80
CA SER A 299 -0.89 -0.02 6.59
C SER A 299 -0.15 1.17 5.98
N LEU A 300 -0.52 2.39 6.34
CA LEU A 300 -0.03 3.64 5.76
C LEU A 300 0.61 4.58 6.78
N SER A 301 0.31 4.42 8.07
CA SER A 301 0.77 5.32 9.13
C SER A 301 2.29 5.54 9.13
N ARG A 302 3.07 4.51 8.77
CA ARG A 302 4.52 4.62 8.58
C ARG A 302 4.90 5.72 7.60
N TYR A 303 4.11 5.90 6.56
CA TYR A 303 4.36 6.81 5.43
C TYR A 303 3.54 8.10 5.51
N ALA A 304 2.83 8.33 6.61
CA ALA A 304 2.04 9.54 6.84
C ALA A 304 2.89 10.58 7.58
N VAL A 305 3.19 11.71 6.92
CA VAL A 305 3.75 12.89 7.57
C VAL A 305 2.59 13.82 7.92
N THR A 306 2.20 13.85 9.19
CA THR A 306 1.06 14.63 9.66
C THR A 306 1.44 16.08 9.91
N PHE A 307 0.57 17.03 9.62
CA PHE A 307 0.79 18.45 9.81
C PHE A 307 -0.53 19.17 10.06
N VAL A 308 -0.47 20.31 10.74
CA VAL A 308 -1.63 21.18 10.97
C VAL A 308 -1.75 22.20 9.84
N ASP A 309 -0.71 22.96 9.59
CA ASP A 309 -0.57 23.84 8.44
C ASP A 309 0.85 23.75 7.87
N ASN A 310 1.02 24.19 6.63
CA ASN A 310 2.28 24.44 5.98
C ASN A 310 2.32 25.86 5.39
N HIS A 311 3.39 26.22 4.68
CA HIS A 311 3.58 27.52 4.10
C HIS A 311 2.51 27.92 3.06
N ASP A 312 1.86 26.94 2.40
CA ASP A 312 0.79 27.18 1.42
C ASP A 312 -0.60 27.19 2.06
N THR A 313 -0.93 26.19 2.86
CA THR A 313 -2.23 26.12 3.53
C THR A 313 -2.46 27.30 4.44
N TYR A 314 -1.41 27.84 5.06
CA TYR A 314 -1.48 28.98 5.96
C TYR A 314 -1.76 30.31 5.29
N ARG A 315 -1.49 30.45 3.99
CA ARG A 315 -1.68 31.71 3.23
C ARG A 315 -3.14 32.00 2.91
N GLU A 316 -3.92 30.96 2.73
CA GLU A 316 -5.30 31.07 2.27
C GLU A 316 -6.29 30.77 3.40
N ALA A 317 -7.23 31.66 3.64
CA ALA A 317 -8.19 31.53 4.73
C ALA A 317 -9.07 30.26 4.62
N ASN A 318 -9.31 29.77 3.41
CA ASN A 318 -10.10 28.58 3.14
C ASN A 318 -9.33 27.27 3.27
N THR A 319 -8.00 27.32 3.35
CA THR A 319 -7.15 26.12 3.54
C THR A 319 -6.55 26.05 4.95
N LYS A 320 -6.51 27.15 5.68
CA LYS A 320 -5.86 27.26 6.98
C LYS A 320 -6.68 26.66 8.12
N VAL A 321 -6.00 26.05 9.09
CA VAL A 321 -6.55 25.79 10.42
C VAL A 321 -6.50 27.07 11.22
N SER A 322 -7.65 27.75 11.39
CA SER A 322 -7.74 29.10 11.98
C SER A 322 -8.13 29.08 13.46
N ASN A 323 -8.76 28.02 13.93
CA ASN A 323 -9.22 27.86 15.30
C ASN A 323 -8.64 26.60 15.94
N ASN A 324 -8.45 26.63 17.26
CA ASN A 324 -7.99 25.45 18.02
C ASN A 324 -6.63 24.91 17.52
N ILE A 325 -5.73 25.77 17.07
CA ILE A 325 -4.44 25.41 16.46
C ILE A 325 -3.61 24.52 17.38
N LEU A 326 -3.55 24.87 18.70
CA LEU A 326 -2.80 24.09 19.67
C LEU A 326 -3.43 22.72 19.93
N ALA A 327 -4.76 22.63 19.94
CA ALA A 327 -5.48 21.37 20.02
C ALA A 327 -5.21 20.48 18.79
N ALA A 328 -5.14 21.04 17.59
CA ALA A 328 -4.79 20.31 16.36
C ALA A 328 -3.34 19.80 16.41
N ASN A 329 -2.39 20.60 16.89
CA ASN A 329 -1.01 20.17 17.10
C ASN A 329 -0.91 19.07 18.18
N ALA A 330 -1.67 19.17 19.28
CA ALA A 330 -1.75 18.12 20.29
C ALA A 330 -2.25 16.80 19.68
N PHE A 331 -3.23 16.88 18.77
CA PHE A 331 -3.78 15.72 18.11
C PHE A 331 -2.73 15.02 17.23
N ILE A 332 -2.05 15.73 16.31
CA ILE A 332 -1.01 15.09 15.48
C ILE A 332 0.18 14.58 16.28
N LEU A 333 0.54 15.24 17.39
CA LEU A 333 1.61 14.78 18.29
C LEU A 333 1.24 13.51 19.06
N ALA A 334 -0.05 13.19 19.23
CA ALA A 334 -0.50 11.94 19.81
C ALA A 334 -0.56 10.79 18.80
N LEU A 335 -0.90 11.05 17.53
CA LEU A 335 -1.12 10.04 16.50
C LEU A 335 0.16 9.28 16.11
N PRO A 336 0.02 8.06 15.54
CA PRO A 336 1.09 7.47 14.72
C PRO A 336 1.38 8.35 13.49
N GLY A 337 2.36 7.97 12.69
CA GLY A 337 2.90 8.84 11.65
C GLY A 337 4.02 9.73 12.17
N THR A 338 4.57 10.57 11.30
CA THR A 338 5.63 11.53 11.65
C THR A 338 5.04 12.93 11.71
N PRO A 339 4.88 13.53 12.89
CA PRO A 339 4.34 14.89 12.99
C PRO A 339 5.34 15.92 12.48
N CYS A 340 4.88 16.85 11.62
CA CYS A 340 5.59 18.01 11.14
C CYS A 340 4.99 19.26 11.77
N ILE A 341 5.75 19.94 12.60
CA ILE A 341 5.35 21.19 13.25
C ILE A 341 5.68 22.35 12.33
N PHE A 342 4.76 23.26 12.13
CA PHE A 342 4.95 24.46 11.30
C PHE A 342 5.67 25.57 12.09
N TRP A 343 6.61 26.30 11.48
CA TRP A 343 7.40 27.31 12.15
C TRP A 343 6.59 28.37 12.92
N PRO A 344 5.52 29.01 12.36
CA PRO A 344 4.67 29.93 13.12
C PRO A 344 4.04 29.29 14.36
N HIS A 345 3.57 28.04 14.25
CA HIS A 345 2.99 27.33 15.41
C HIS A 345 4.05 27.06 16.49
N TRP A 346 5.27 26.67 16.09
CA TRP A 346 6.36 26.47 17.03
C TRP A 346 6.71 27.77 17.77
N THR A 347 6.78 28.89 17.07
CA THR A 347 7.14 30.18 17.68
C THR A 347 6.06 30.71 18.61
N GLU A 348 4.77 30.47 18.29
CA GLU A 348 3.63 30.94 19.07
C GLU A 348 3.35 30.06 20.30
N TYR A 349 3.44 28.72 20.15
CA TYR A 349 3.04 27.76 21.18
C TYR A 349 4.24 26.93 21.69
N LYS A 350 5.44 27.48 21.68
CA LYS A 350 6.68 26.76 21.99
C LYS A 350 6.63 25.98 23.31
N ALA A 351 6.13 26.59 24.37
CA ALA A 351 6.16 26.00 25.71
C ALA A 351 5.28 24.73 25.81
N GLU A 352 4.12 24.74 25.18
CA GLU A 352 3.17 23.64 25.17
C GLU A 352 3.63 22.54 24.20
N LEU A 353 4.06 22.91 23.02
CA LEU A 353 4.57 22.00 21.99
C LEU A 353 5.81 21.25 22.49
N ALA A 354 6.75 21.93 23.16
CA ALA A 354 7.94 21.31 23.73
C ALA A 354 7.58 20.19 24.72
N LYS A 355 6.63 20.44 25.65
CA LYS A 355 6.17 19.42 26.61
C LYS A 355 5.52 18.22 25.92
N MET A 356 4.68 18.45 24.92
CA MET A 356 4.01 17.39 24.19
C MET A 356 4.99 16.55 23.34
N ILE A 357 5.97 17.19 22.70
CA ILE A 357 7.04 16.49 21.98
C ILE A 357 7.88 15.63 22.92
N GLU A 358 8.29 16.16 24.09
CA GLU A 358 9.01 15.42 25.12
C GLU A 358 8.18 14.22 25.62
N ALA A 359 6.89 14.40 25.85
CA ALA A 359 5.99 13.32 26.27
C ALA A 359 5.81 12.26 25.18
N ARG A 360 5.68 12.66 23.89
CA ARG A 360 5.64 11.72 22.76
C ARG A 360 6.91 10.87 22.72
N LYS A 361 8.10 11.50 22.80
CA LYS A 361 9.38 10.79 22.83
C LYS A 361 9.49 9.87 24.06
N ALA A 362 9.10 10.36 25.25
CA ALA A 362 9.14 9.58 26.48
C ALA A 362 8.13 8.40 26.49
N ALA A 363 7.04 8.52 25.75
CA ALA A 363 6.10 7.41 25.56
C ALA A 363 6.60 6.39 24.52
N GLY A 364 7.52 6.76 23.65
CA GLY A 364 7.98 5.92 22.55
C GLY A 364 6.92 5.80 21.44
N ILE A 365 6.18 6.88 21.17
CA ILE A 365 5.26 6.92 20.04
C ILE A 365 6.08 7.01 18.75
N THR A 366 5.80 6.10 17.82
CA THR A 366 6.46 6.01 16.52
C THR A 366 5.45 6.15 15.38
N ASN A 367 5.92 6.19 14.16
CA ASN A 367 5.07 6.22 12.97
C ASN A 367 4.29 4.92 12.74
N THR A 368 4.58 3.86 13.48
CA THR A 368 3.88 2.56 13.43
C THR A 368 3.15 2.22 14.72
N SER A 369 3.05 3.16 15.66
CA SER A 369 2.32 3.01 16.92
C SER A 369 0.84 2.71 16.67
N LYS A 370 0.21 1.99 17.61
CA LYS A 370 -1.18 1.55 17.48
C LYS A 370 -2.13 2.51 18.20
N ILE A 371 -3.17 2.92 17.49
CA ILE A 371 -4.33 3.58 18.12
C ILE A 371 -5.15 2.50 18.80
N VAL A 372 -5.26 2.57 20.13
CA VAL A 372 -5.96 1.55 20.94
C VAL A 372 -7.34 2.01 21.40
N HIS A 373 -7.61 3.31 21.33
CA HIS A 373 -8.94 3.88 21.56
C HIS A 373 -9.12 5.13 20.72
N GLN A 374 -10.30 5.27 20.13
CA GLN A 374 -10.67 6.46 19.38
C GLN A 374 -12.19 6.56 19.34
N ALA A 375 -12.77 7.47 20.14
CA ALA A 375 -14.22 7.60 20.26
C ALA A 375 -14.65 8.98 20.73
N LYS A 376 -15.90 9.33 20.43
CA LYS A 376 -16.58 10.51 20.93
C LYS A 376 -17.06 10.30 22.35
N HIS A 377 -16.82 11.26 23.23
CA HIS A 377 -17.24 11.29 24.63
C HIS A 377 -17.86 12.66 24.96
N GLY A 378 -19.18 12.75 24.96
CA GLY A 378 -19.87 14.05 25.11
C GLY A 378 -19.54 15.00 23.97
N ASN A 379 -19.06 16.20 24.29
CA ASN A 379 -18.60 17.21 23.35
C ASN A 379 -17.09 17.15 23.08
N GLY A 380 -16.46 15.99 23.30
CA GLY A 380 -15.05 15.77 23.03
C GLY A 380 -14.81 14.46 22.32
N TYR A 381 -13.58 14.30 21.84
CA TYR A 381 -13.07 13.10 21.18
C TYR A 381 -11.81 12.64 21.90
N VAL A 382 -11.78 11.38 22.32
CA VAL A 382 -10.66 10.79 23.04
C VAL A 382 -9.90 9.85 22.11
N THR A 383 -8.60 10.06 22.01
CA THR A 383 -7.69 9.17 21.27
C THR A 383 -6.61 8.69 22.22
N ILE A 384 -6.36 7.38 22.25
CA ILE A 384 -5.26 6.75 23.01
C ILE A 384 -4.38 6.01 22.03
N VAL A 385 -3.08 6.30 22.07
CA VAL A 385 -2.06 5.68 21.23
C VAL A 385 -1.04 4.96 22.09
N GLU A 386 -0.78 3.71 21.75
CA GLU A 386 0.17 2.86 22.46
C GLU A 386 1.59 3.16 21.96
N GLY A 387 2.47 3.59 22.86
CA GLY A 387 3.90 3.72 22.58
C GLY A 387 4.69 2.54 23.12
N ASP A 388 5.97 2.50 22.82
CA ASP A 388 6.87 1.42 23.26
C ASP A 388 7.01 1.37 24.79
N TYR A 389 6.93 2.52 25.44
CA TYR A 389 7.17 2.65 26.88
C TYR A 389 5.94 3.08 27.67
N LYS A 390 5.08 3.90 27.08
CA LYS A 390 3.88 4.47 27.71
C LYS A 390 2.83 4.79 26.66
N ASN A 391 1.61 5.03 27.09
CA ASN A 391 0.54 5.49 26.21
C ASN A 391 0.42 7.01 26.27
N ILE A 392 0.01 7.60 25.15
CA ILE A 392 -0.48 8.98 25.07
C ILE A 392 -2.01 8.94 24.97
N LEU A 393 -2.67 9.78 25.75
CA LEU A 393 -4.09 10.06 25.65
C LEU A 393 -4.26 11.54 25.31
N VAL A 394 -4.94 11.84 24.23
CA VAL A 394 -5.32 13.20 23.85
C VAL A 394 -6.84 13.33 23.81
N ILE A 395 -7.32 14.44 24.35
CA ILE A 395 -8.71 14.87 24.27
C ILE A 395 -8.75 16.07 23.32
N SER A 396 -9.60 16.01 22.31
CA SER A 396 -9.96 17.15 21.49
C SER A 396 -11.37 17.57 21.86
N GLY A 397 -11.59 18.85 22.21
CA GLY A 397 -12.85 19.33 22.79
C GLY A 397 -12.98 19.07 24.29
N ILE A 398 -14.19 18.96 24.77
CA ILE A 398 -14.54 18.72 26.18
C ILE A 398 -15.18 17.33 26.30
N ALA A 399 -14.40 16.34 26.70
CA ALA A 399 -14.88 14.97 26.90
C ALA A 399 -15.59 14.82 28.25
N GLU A 400 -16.61 13.97 28.29
CA GLU A 400 -17.44 13.68 29.46
C GLU A 400 -17.40 12.17 29.77
N GLY A 401 -17.50 11.82 31.06
CA GLY A 401 -17.58 10.41 31.47
C GLY A 401 -16.31 9.61 31.27
N ILE A 402 -15.14 10.25 31.32
CA ILE A 402 -13.84 9.62 31.04
C ILE A 402 -12.94 9.51 32.27
N ASP A 403 -13.45 9.78 33.47
CA ASP A 403 -12.64 9.77 34.69
C ASP A 403 -11.90 8.44 34.90
N ASP A 404 -12.56 7.32 34.61
CA ASP A 404 -11.95 5.98 34.68
C ASP A 404 -10.83 5.80 33.63
N MET A 405 -10.93 6.43 32.46
CA MET A 405 -9.91 6.37 31.43
C MET A 405 -8.67 7.19 31.80
N LEU A 406 -8.82 8.23 32.64
CA LEU A 406 -7.71 9.07 33.08
C LEU A 406 -6.94 8.46 34.26
N ASN A 407 -7.48 7.39 34.88
CA ASN A 407 -6.78 6.69 35.93
C ASN A 407 -5.43 6.16 35.45
N GLY A 408 -4.36 6.50 36.16
CA GLY A 408 -3.00 6.11 35.76
C GLY A 408 -2.35 6.99 34.66
N TYR A 409 -2.95 8.14 34.34
CA TYR A 409 -2.37 9.14 33.46
C TYR A 409 -2.00 10.42 34.21
N THR A 410 -0.93 11.09 33.75
CA THR A 410 -0.51 12.40 34.19
C THR A 410 -0.71 13.41 33.06
N LYS A 411 -1.35 14.54 33.36
CA LYS A 411 -1.53 15.63 32.42
C LYS A 411 -0.19 16.28 32.10
N VAL A 412 0.09 16.46 30.83
CA VAL A 412 1.31 17.07 30.29
C VAL A 412 1.07 18.54 29.89
N ALA A 413 -0.03 18.74 29.16
CA ALA A 413 -0.47 20.04 28.67
C ALA A 413 -1.98 20.07 28.57
N ASP A 414 -2.57 21.24 28.69
CA ASP A 414 -3.97 21.49 28.41
C ASP A 414 -4.17 22.95 27.96
N GLY A 415 -5.35 23.23 27.44
CA GLY A 415 -5.75 24.55 27.00
C GLY A 415 -7.22 24.55 26.57
N GLU A 416 -7.60 25.58 25.85
CA GLU A 416 -8.92 25.63 25.30
C GLU A 416 -9.13 24.47 24.31
N ASN A 417 -10.15 23.65 24.58
CA ASN A 417 -10.57 22.53 23.72
C ASN A 417 -9.52 21.41 23.52
N PHE A 418 -8.57 21.23 24.44
CA PHE A 418 -7.72 20.06 24.45
C PHE A 418 -7.12 19.74 25.81
N ALA A 419 -6.76 18.47 26.00
CA ALA A 419 -5.87 18.02 27.06
C ALA A 419 -5.01 16.84 26.58
N TYR A 420 -3.75 16.83 26.98
CA TYR A 420 -2.74 15.86 26.58
C TYR A 420 -2.14 15.17 27.79
N TYR A 421 -2.16 13.85 27.81
CA TYR A 421 -1.75 13.05 28.95
C TYR A 421 -0.75 11.97 28.55
N ILE A 422 0.13 11.61 29.48
CA ILE A 422 1.01 10.44 29.37
C ILE A 422 0.69 9.45 30.48
N SER A 423 0.66 8.15 30.21
CA SER A 423 0.45 7.14 31.23
C SER A 423 1.63 7.09 32.23
N ASN A 424 1.35 6.83 33.51
CA ASN A 424 2.37 6.76 34.56
C ASN A 424 3.31 5.56 34.37
N ALA A 425 2.76 4.45 33.89
CA ALA A 425 3.49 3.27 33.47
C ALA A 425 2.96 2.84 32.10
N LYS A 426 3.68 1.99 31.38
CA LYS A 426 3.07 1.25 30.28
C LYS A 426 1.90 0.50 30.91
N PRO A 427 0.65 0.75 30.51
CA PRO A 427 -0.44 -0.09 30.95
C PRO A 427 0.00 -1.51 30.63
N ALA A 428 -0.04 -2.41 31.61
CA ALA A 428 0.14 -3.82 31.34
C ALA A 428 -0.74 -4.09 30.13
N LYS A 429 -0.16 -4.64 29.03
CA LYS A 429 -0.95 -5.00 27.86
C LYS A 429 -2.19 -5.65 28.43
N GLN A 430 -3.34 -4.99 28.33
CA GLN A 430 -4.61 -5.67 28.51
C GLN A 430 -4.80 -6.54 27.27
N ASP A 431 -3.81 -7.38 27.02
CA ASP A 431 -4.00 -8.60 26.30
C ASP A 431 -4.66 -9.58 27.28
N ASN A 432 -5.88 -9.21 27.70
CA ASN A 432 -6.78 -10.13 28.42
C ASN A 432 -7.28 -11.20 27.45
N GLY A 433 -6.74 -11.24 26.24
CA GLY A 433 -6.96 -12.29 25.30
C GLY A 433 -6.24 -13.55 25.76
N ILE A 434 -7.00 -14.58 26.08
CA ILE A 434 -6.47 -15.92 26.31
C ILE A 434 -6.61 -16.69 25.02
N THR A 435 -5.48 -17.09 24.45
CA THR A 435 -5.44 -17.86 23.19
C THR A 435 -5.33 -19.34 23.49
N ILE A 436 -6.22 -20.10 22.89
CA ILE A 436 -6.21 -21.56 22.93
C ILE A 436 -5.60 -22.06 21.63
N TYR A 437 -4.59 -22.90 21.75
CA TYR A 437 -3.93 -23.59 20.65
C TYR A 437 -4.22 -25.08 20.73
N ILE A 438 -4.64 -25.67 19.60
CA ILE A 438 -4.97 -27.10 19.54
C ILE A 438 -4.19 -27.75 18.40
N LYS A 439 -3.31 -28.68 18.76
CA LYS A 439 -2.70 -29.61 17.81
C LYS A 439 -3.68 -30.74 17.51
N SER A 440 -4.14 -30.83 16.28
CA SER A 440 -5.06 -31.87 15.82
C SER A 440 -4.79 -32.23 14.37
N SER A 441 -5.18 -33.43 13.97
CA SER A 441 -5.11 -33.89 12.57
C SER A 441 -6.17 -33.23 11.68
N ASP A 442 -7.19 -32.64 12.27
CA ASP A 442 -8.26 -31.95 11.56
C ASP A 442 -8.68 -30.69 12.32
N VAL A 443 -9.44 -29.80 11.66
CA VAL A 443 -9.86 -28.53 12.26
C VAL A 443 -10.83 -28.77 13.41
N PRO A 444 -10.46 -28.42 14.66
CA PRO A 444 -11.37 -28.57 15.81
C PRO A 444 -12.30 -27.37 15.93
N ALA A 445 -13.41 -27.55 16.66
CA ALA A 445 -14.27 -26.47 17.12
C ALA A 445 -14.19 -26.34 18.66
N LEU A 446 -14.39 -25.13 19.17
CA LEU A 446 -14.44 -24.85 20.60
C LEU A 446 -15.83 -24.40 21.04
N PHE A 447 -16.34 -24.94 22.12
CA PHE A 447 -17.42 -24.32 22.88
C PHE A 447 -16.82 -23.69 24.15
N VAL A 448 -17.06 -22.39 24.37
CA VAL A 448 -16.38 -21.60 25.40
C VAL A 448 -17.38 -20.79 26.20
N TRP A 449 -17.29 -20.84 27.55
CA TRP A 449 -18.17 -20.09 28.47
C TRP A 449 -17.40 -19.56 29.68
N ASP A 450 -17.84 -18.43 30.20
CA ASP A 450 -17.30 -17.85 31.45
C ASP A 450 -17.96 -18.45 32.71
N ASP A 451 -17.47 -18.05 33.89
CA ASP A 451 -18.04 -18.52 35.18
C ASP A 451 -19.51 -18.12 35.39
N GLY A 452 -20.00 -17.12 34.72
CA GLY A 452 -21.38 -16.69 34.69
C GLY A 452 -22.28 -17.50 33.75
N GLY A 453 -21.71 -18.47 33.02
CA GLY A 453 -22.40 -19.24 32.00
C GLY A 453 -22.60 -18.49 30.70
N ASN A 454 -21.99 -17.30 30.50
CA ASN A 454 -22.09 -16.59 29.25
C ASN A 454 -21.21 -17.26 28.21
N GLN A 455 -21.78 -17.51 27.02
CA GLN A 455 -21.09 -18.13 25.91
C GLN A 455 -20.22 -17.08 25.21
N LEU A 456 -18.95 -17.39 24.99
CA LEU A 456 -17.99 -16.45 24.42
C LEU A 456 -17.84 -16.55 22.90
N ASN A 457 -18.30 -17.63 22.29
CA ASN A 457 -18.15 -17.88 20.84
C ASN A 457 -19.40 -18.48 20.17
N GLY A 458 -20.57 -18.26 20.71
CA GLY A 458 -21.85 -18.70 20.15
C GLY A 458 -22.54 -19.81 20.93
N ALA A 459 -23.78 -20.13 20.56
CA ALA A 459 -24.58 -21.16 21.19
C ALA A 459 -24.03 -22.56 20.89
N TRP A 460 -24.31 -23.53 21.75
CA TRP A 460 -23.85 -24.90 21.64
C TRP A 460 -24.03 -25.52 20.24
N ASN A 461 -25.17 -25.26 19.63
CA ASN A 461 -25.50 -25.81 18.30
C ASN A 461 -24.98 -24.95 17.15
N ASP A 462 -24.33 -23.84 17.41
CA ASP A 462 -23.86 -22.87 16.40
C ASP A 462 -22.34 -22.63 16.48
N VAL A 463 -21.64 -23.49 17.21
CA VAL A 463 -20.17 -23.45 17.34
C VAL A 463 -19.54 -23.74 16.00
N LYS A 464 -18.62 -22.87 15.57
CA LYS A 464 -17.87 -22.98 14.33
C LYS A 464 -16.51 -23.61 14.56
N ASP A 465 -15.94 -24.18 13.49
CA ASP A 465 -14.55 -24.60 13.47
C ASP A 465 -13.61 -23.44 13.81
N MET A 466 -12.49 -23.73 14.43
CA MET A 466 -11.48 -22.71 14.77
C MET A 466 -11.03 -21.99 13.53
N PRO A 467 -11.05 -20.64 13.50
CA PRO A 467 -10.88 -19.88 12.25
C PRO A 467 -9.42 -19.74 11.84
N ASN A 468 -8.45 -19.94 12.76
CA ASN A 468 -7.05 -19.64 12.53
C ASN A 468 -6.17 -20.87 12.74
N TYR A 469 -5.02 -20.88 12.07
CA TYR A 469 -3.97 -21.89 12.25
C TYR A 469 -2.59 -21.25 12.22
N CYS A 470 -1.64 -21.91 12.84
CA CYS A 470 -0.22 -21.53 12.88
C CYS A 470 0.65 -22.78 12.95
N PHE A 471 1.96 -22.56 12.93
CA PHE A 471 2.93 -23.66 13.07
C PHE A 471 3.84 -23.39 14.28
N ILE A 472 4.12 -24.44 15.04
CA ILE A 472 5.07 -24.45 16.14
C ILE A 472 5.93 -25.71 15.97
N ASP A 473 7.26 -25.54 15.86
CA ASP A 473 8.17 -26.64 15.53
C ASP A 473 7.79 -27.40 14.24
N ASN A 474 7.29 -26.69 13.24
CA ASN A 474 6.78 -27.20 11.95
C ASN A 474 5.51 -28.09 12.05
N GLU A 475 4.86 -28.13 13.20
CA GLU A 475 3.57 -28.81 13.39
C GLU A 475 2.42 -27.81 13.40
N CYS A 476 1.29 -28.17 12.81
CA CYS A 476 0.10 -27.30 12.73
C CYS A 476 -0.65 -27.25 14.05
N TYR A 477 -1.00 -26.06 14.46
CA TYR A 477 -1.90 -25.78 15.58
C TYR A 477 -3.03 -24.89 15.09
N TYR A 478 -4.26 -25.21 15.46
CA TYR A 478 -5.42 -24.35 15.28
C TYR A 478 -5.54 -23.46 16.50
N TYR A 479 -5.90 -22.17 16.34
CA TYR A 479 -5.98 -21.27 17.47
C TYR A 479 -7.16 -20.29 17.38
N GLN A 480 -7.62 -19.86 18.58
CA GLN A 480 -8.61 -18.79 18.73
C GLN A 480 -8.37 -18.05 20.03
N THR A 481 -8.54 -16.73 20.01
CA THR A 481 -8.37 -15.85 21.19
C THR A 481 -9.73 -15.45 21.73
N PHE A 482 -9.88 -15.51 23.06
CA PHE A 482 -11.08 -15.15 23.80
C PHE A 482 -10.77 -14.05 24.81
N TYR A 483 -11.75 -13.18 25.08
CA TYR A 483 -11.62 -12.04 25.98
C TYR A 483 -12.63 -12.11 27.13
N PRO A 484 -12.42 -13.00 28.12
CA PRO A 484 -13.34 -13.18 29.24
C PRO A 484 -13.28 -11.99 30.20
N LYS A 485 -14.44 -11.42 30.57
CA LYS A 485 -14.52 -10.30 31.54
C LYS A 485 -13.95 -10.65 32.92
N SER A 486 -14.06 -11.91 33.31
CA SER A 486 -13.54 -12.42 34.60
C SER A 486 -12.06 -12.79 34.55
N GLY A 487 -11.39 -12.67 33.41
CA GLY A 487 -10.01 -13.13 33.20
C GLY A 487 -9.87 -14.66 33.17
N LYS A 488 -10.96 -15.42 33.16
CA LYS A 488 -10.98 -16.87 33.03
C LYS A 488 -12.22 -17.38 32.32
N PHE A 489 -12.12 -18.56 31.73
CA PHE A 489 -13.22 -19.26 31.07
C PHE A 489 -13.02 -20.77 31.09
N ASN A 490 -14.03 -21.49 30.65
CA ASN A 490 -14.06 -22.93 30.48
C ASN A 490 -14.30 -23.27 29.02
N LEU A 491 -13.87 -24.46 28.61
CA LEU A 491 -14.05 -24.88 27.21
C LEU A 491 -14.28 -26.37 27.06
N ILE A 492 -14.89 -26.74 25.93
CA ILE A 492 -14.95 -28.09 25.38
C ILE A 492 -14.33 -28.04 23.99
N ILE A 493 -13.45 -28.98 23.68
CA ILE A 493 -12.90 -29.19 22.33
C ILE A 493 -13.78 -30.20 21.62
N ARG A 494 -14.17 -29.89 20.38
CA ARG A 494 -15.06 -30.70 19.57
C ARG A 494 -14.43 -31.04 18.23
N HIS A 495 -14.72 -32.27 17.75
CA HIS A 495 -14.37 -32.69 16.40
C HIS A 495 -15.50 -33.57 15.85
N GLY A 496 -16.33 -33.03 14.97
CA GLY A 496 -17.54 -33.67 14.52
C GLY A 496 -18.51 -33.96 15.65
N SER A 497 -18.85 -35.24 15.88
CA SER A 497 -19.70 -35.71 16.99
C SER A 497 -18.91 -35.95 18.27
N ASN A 498 -17.59 -36.00 18.23
CA ASN A 498 -16.74 -36.28 19.38
C ASN A 498 -16.42 -34.98 20.13
N GLN A 499 -16.27 -35.06 21.44
CA GLN A 499 -15.92 -33.93 22.28
C GLN A 499 -15.16 -34.36 23.53
N THR A 500 -14.45 -33.41 24.14
CA THR A 500 -13.82 -33.62 25.46
C THR A 500 -14.84 -33.45 26.59
N ASP A 501 -14.48 -33.91 27.78
CA ASP A 501 -15.04 -33.42 29.01
C ASP A 501 -14.78 -31.91 29.14
N ASP A 502 -15.45 -31.28 30.15
CA ASP A 502 -15.27 -29.85 30.48
C ASP A 502 -13.84 -29.56 30.92
N ILE A 503 -13.18 -28.65 30.25
CA ILE A 503 -11.85 -28.12 30.63
C ILE A 503 -12.09 -26.78 31.36
N MET A 504 -11.87 -26.76 32.69
CA MET A 504 -12.28 -25.68 33.57
C MET A 504 -11.16 -24.74 33.94
N GLY A 505 -11.48 -23.45 34.10
CA GLY A 505 -10.63 -22.48 34.78
C GLY A 505 -9.40 -22.01 33.99
N ILE A 506 -9.48 -21.89 32.67
CA ILE A 506 -8.40 -21.37 31.85
C ILE A 506 -8.19 -19.88 32.13
N THR A 507 -6.98 -19.51 32.55
CA THR A 507 -6.60 -18.12 32.94
C THR A 507 -5.44 -17.54 32.14
N SER A 508 -4.82 -18.32 31.25
CA SER A 508 -3.69 -17.92 30.40
C SER A 508 -3.73 -18.71 29.10
N ASN A 509 -2.90 -18.33 28.14
CA ASN A 509 -2.74 -19.09 26.90
C ASN A 509 -2.45 -20.55 27.21
N ALA A 510 -3.17 -21.45 26.55
CA ALA A 510 -3.08 -22.88 26.77
C ALA A 510 -2.97 -23.64 25.44
N TYR A 511 -2.25 -24.75 25.50
CA TYR A 511 -1.96 -25.60 24.36
C TYR A 511 -2.43 -27.03 24.63
N PHE A 512 -3.21 -27.56 23.72
CA PHE A 512 -3.76 -28.94 23.85
C PHE A 512 -3.38 -29.78 22.62
N SER A 513 -3.17 -31.04 22.83
CA SER A 513 -3.18 -32.06 21.76
C SER A 513 -4.47 -32.84 21.84
N TYR A 514 -5.23 -32.86 20.74
CA TYR A 514 -6.54 -33.51 20.68
C TYR A 514 -6.65 -34.42 19.45
N ASP A 515 -7.04 -35.63 19.65
CA ASP A 515 -7.15 -36.70 18.64
C ASP A 515 -8.60 -37.22 18.43
N GLY A 516 -9.60 -36.51 18.98
CA GLY A 516 -11.02 -36.88 18.87
C GLY A 516 -11.54 -37.73 20.04
N ASN A 517 -10.77 -37.93 21.12
CA ASN A 517 -11.20 -38.67 22.32
C ASN A 517 -11.94 -37.76 23.31
N THR A 518 -12.39 -38.34 24.46
CA THR A 518 -13.08 -37.57 25.52
C THR A 518 -12.15 -36.69 26.35
N THR A 519 -10.84 -36.88 26.22
CA THR A 519 -9.82 -36.09 26.92
C THR A 519 -8.83 -35.46 25.92
N ALA A 520 -8.45 -34.20 26.15
CA ALA A 520 -7.33 -33.57 25.45
C ALA A 520 -6.11 -33.55 26.39
N ASN A 521 -4.93 -33.76 25.84
CA ASN A 521 -3.69 -33.64 26.60
C ASN A 521 -3.27 -32.16 26.68
N ASP A 522 -3.18 -31.63 27.89
CA ASP A 522 -2.58 -30.30 28.14
C ASP A 522 -1.07 -30.39 27.94
N ILE A 523 -0.56 -29.70 26.94
CA ILE A 523 0.87 -29.63 26.57
C ILE A 523 1.47 -28.24 26.83
N THR A 524 0.76 -27.36 27.52
CA THR A 524 1.13 -25.96 27.77
C THR A 524 2.55 -25.82 28.34
N ALA A 525 2.92 -26.63 29.30
CA ALA A 525 4.24 -26.59 29.93
C ALA A 525 5.38 -26.86 28.94
N SER A 526 5.16 -27.72 27.94
CA SER A 526 6.14 -28.09 26.91
C SER A 526 6.28 -27.02 25.81
N MET A 527 5.36 -26.07 25.75
CA MET A 527 5.29 -25.03 24.72
C MET A 527 5.97 -23.72 25.13
N SER A 528 6.45 -23.63 26.39
CA SER A 528 7.13 -22.43 26.88
C SER A 528 8.38 -22.10 26.06
N GLY A 529 8.48 -20.88 25.56
CA GLY A 529 9.61 -20.38 24.78
C GLY A 529 9.65 -20.83 23.32
N LYS A 530 8.65 -21.60 22.86
CA LYS A 530 8.55 -21.96 21.44
C LYS A 530 7.94 -20.84 20.62
N GLU A 531 8.47 -20.66 19.42
CA GLU A 531 8.03 -19.61 18.50
C GLU A 531 6.80 -20.07 17.71
N VAL A 532 5.79 -19.19 17.65
CA VAL A 532 4.61 -19.37 16.80
C VAL A 532 4.93 -18.79 15.42
N GLN A 533 4.81 -19.61 14.38
CA GLN A 533 5.07 -19.22 12.99
C GLN A 533 3.80 -19.36 12.16
N ALA A 534 3.59 -18.43 11.22
CA ALA A 534 2.45 -18.51 10.31
C ALA A 534 2.57 -19.68 9.32
N MET A 535 3.81 -20.03 8.94
CA MET A 535 4.16 -21.14 8.06
C MET A 535 5.38 -21.86 8.58
N PRO A 536 5.56 -23.18 8.30
CA PRO A 536 6.79 -23.89 8.65
C PRO A 536 7.96 -23.20 7.96
N SER A 537 9.08 -23.05 8.66
CA SER A 537 10.29 -22.49 8.07
C SER A 537 10.83 -23.37 6.93
N CYS A 538 11.38 -22.71 5.91
CA CYS A 538 12.22 -23.38 4.93
C CYS A 538 13.59 -23.63 5.56
N PRO A 539 14.16 -24.84 5.51
CA PRO A 539 15.51 -25.09 6.03
C PRO A 539 16.54 -24.19 5.34
N GLU A 540 17.56 -23.73 6.07
CA GLU A 540 18.56 -22.77 5.56
C GLU A 540 19.28 -23.22 4.28
N ASN A 541 19.38 -24.52 4.04
CA ASN A 541 20.08 -25.12 2.90
C ASN A 541 19.11 -25.71 1.85
N GLU A 542 17.83 -25.36 1.88
CA GLU A 542 16.82 -25.86 0.97
C GLU A 542 16.00 -24.73 0.36
N LEU A 543 15.43 -25.00 -0.80
CA LEU A 543 14.38 -24.21 -1.40
C LEU A 543 13.04 -24.88 -1.11
N CYS A 544 11.99 -24.11 -0.86
CA CYS A 544 10.66 -24.64 -0.66
C CYS A 544 9.56 -23.92 -1.43
N ALA A 545 8.45 -24.65 -1.61
CA ALA A 545 7.20 -24.12 -2.11
C ALA A 545 6.04 -24.74 -1.30
N TYR A 546 5.02 -23.94 -1.04
CA TYR A 546 3.80 -24.35 -0.36
C TYR A 546 2.65 -24.36 -1.35
N PHE A 547 1.78 -25.34 -1.26
CA PHE A 547 0.63 -25.46 -2.14
C PHE A 547 -0.64 -25.73 -1.34
N GLU A 548 -1.64 -24.86 -1.52
CA GLU A 548 -2.96 -25.01 -0.95
C GLU A 548 -3.96 -25.36 -2.04
N ALA A 549 -4.70 -26.45 -1.87
CA ALA A 549 -5.74 -26.85 -2.78
C ALA A 549 -6.84 -27.66 -2.09
N SER A 550 -8.00 -27.77 -2.73
CA SER A 550 -9.08 -28.65 -2.29
C SER A 550 -8.60 -30.09 -2.21
N GLY A 551 -8.80 -30.74 -1.07
CA GLY A 551 -8.44 -32.15 -0.87
C GLY A 551 -9.21 -33.13 -1.76
N THR A 552 -10.34 -32.72 -2.33
CA THR A 552 -11.08 -33.52 -3.32
C THR A 552 -10.52 -33.40 -4.72
N GLU A 553 -9.96 -32.25 -5.04
CA GLU A 553 -9.34 -32.01 -6.35
C GLU A 553 -7.90 -32.48 -6.42
N TYR A 554 -7.17 -32.34 -5.29
CA TYR A 554 -5.78 -32.78 -5.12
C TYR A 554 -5.69 -33.64 -3.85
N PRO A 555 -6.14 -34.91 -3.90
CA PRO A 555 -6.07 -35.80 -2.74
C PRO A 555 -4.64 -36.09 -2.31
N ASN A 556 -3.72 -36.13 -3.27
CA ASN A 556 -2.26 -36.10 -3.12
C ASN A 556 -1.70 -35.00 -4.01
N VAL A 557 -0.52 -34.49 -3.68
CA VAL A 557 0.16 -33.46 -4.47
C VAL A 557 1.57 -33.92 -4.81
N ASN A 558 1.89 -33.91 -6.11
CA ASN A 558 3.24 -34.04 -6.62
C ASN A 558 3.67 -32.71 -7.25
N VAL A 559 4.97 -32.48 -7.26
CA VAL A 559 5.59 -31.26 -7.78
C VAL A 559 6.47 -31.62 -8.95
N TRP A 560 6.37 -30.82 -10.02
CA TRP A 560 7.29 -30.80 -11.12
C TRP A 560 7.96 -29.44 -11.18
N ALA A 561 9.28 -29.37 -10.97
CA ALA A 561 10.04 -28.13 -10.97
C ALA A 561 11.26 -28.25 -11.87
N TRP A 562 11.50 -27.23 -12.70
CA TRP A 562 12.58 -27.28 -13.72
C TRP A 562 13.19 -25.90 -13.97
N ASP A 563 14.37 -25.91 -14.62
CA ASP A 563 15.04 -24.69 -15.04
C ASP A 563 15.19 -24.66 -16.57
N VAL A 564 14.49 -23.72 -17.23
CA VAL A 564 14.54 -23.55 -18.69
C VAL A 564 15.87 -23.03 -19.19
N ASN A 565 16.68 -22.41 -18.33
CA ASN A 565 17.98 -21.84 -18.65
C ASN A 565 19.14 -22.87 -18.49
N ASN A 566 18.90 -23.97 -17.74
CA ASN A 566 19.85 -25.05 -17.54
C ASN A 566 19.35 -26.31 -18.25
N LYS A 567 19.98 -26.68 -19.34
CA LYS A 567 19.56 -27.80 -20.18
C LYS A 567 20.69 -28.77 -20.42
N ASP A 568 20.33 -30.06 -20.56
CA ASP A 568 21.28 -31.10 -20.92
C ASP A 568 21.66 -31.03 -22.42
N ASN A 569 22.54 -31.94 -22.84
CA ASN A 569 23.00 -32.05 -24.23
C ASN A 569 21.89 -32.38 -25.24
N ASN A 570 20.72 -32.83 -24.78
CA ASN A 570 19.56 -33.12 -25.58
C ASN A 570 18.54 -31.95 -25.57
N ASN A 571 18.93 -30.76 -25.03
CA ASN A 571 18.10 -29.60 -24.85
C ASN A 571 16.91 -29.80 -23.87
N ILE A 572 17.01 -30.77 -22.94
CA ILE A 572 16.02 -31.05 -21.92
C ILE A 572 16.33 -30.21 -20.66
N PRO A 573 15.36 -29.41 -20.13
CA PRO A 573 15.55 -28.61 -18.95
C PRO A 573 15.91 -29.46 -17.72
N TYR A 574 16.83 -28.96 -16.89
CA TYR A 574 17.18 -29.60 -15.63
C TYR A 574 15.96 -29.70 -14.71
N ASN A 575 15.73 -30.90 -14.18
CA ASN A 575 14.58 -31.20 -13.34
C ASN A 575 15.00 -31.40 -11.88
N TYR A 576 14.32 -30.70 -10.96
CA TYR A 576 14.61 -30.71 -9.52
C TYR A 576 13.82 -31.78 -8.76
N THR A 577 12.98 -32.56 -9.43
CA THR A 577 12.01 -33.47 -8.79
C THR A 577 12.28 -34.96 -9.12
N GLY A 578 13.50 -35.30 -9.54
CA GLY A 578 13.93 -36.68 -9.73
C GLY A 578 13.69 -37.30 -11.11
N GLY A 579 13.33 -36.47 -12.11
CA GLY A 579 13.46 -36.84 -13.52
C GLY A 579 12.29 -37.52 -14.19
N ASN A 580 11.33 -38.10 -13.45
CA ASN A 580 10.18 -38.80 -14.04
C ASN A 580 8.86 -38.15 -13.60
N TRP A 581 7.95 -38.01 -14.58
CA TRP A 581 6.57 -37.60 -14.31
C TRP A 581 5.86 -38.63 -13.42
N PRO A 582 5.06 -38.24 -12.43
CA PRO A 582 4.56 -36.89 -12.09
C PRO A 582 5.44 -36.04 -11.14
N GLY A 583 6.70 -36.38 -10.98
CA GLY A 583 7.63 -35.64 -10.15
C GLY A 583 7.69 -36.11 -8.69
N ALA A 584 8.18 -35.24 -7.80
CA ALA A 584 8.34 -35.55 -6.38
C ALA A 584 7.05 -35.30 -5.59
N GLN A 585 6.72 -36.21 -4.69
CA GLN A 585 5.58 -36.07 -3.81
C GLN A 585 5.83 -34.93 -2.79
N ALA A 586 4.87 -34.03 -2.63
CA ALA A 586 4.89 -33.00 -1.59
C ALA A 586 4.47 -33.59 -0.23
N THR A 587 4.99 -33.01 0.85
CA THR A 587 4.61 -33.41 2.21
C THR A 587 3.30 -32.70 2.59
N TRP A 588 2.30 -33.45 3.02
CA TRP A 588 1.09 -32.89 3.61
C TRP A 588 1.45 -32.24 4.96
N LEU A 589 0.92 -31.03 5.20
CA LEU A 589 1.15 -30.28 6.42
C LEU A 589 -0.08 -30.21 7.31
N ALA A 590 -1.26 -29.87 6.71
CA ALA A 590 -2.46 -29.61 7.49
C ALA A 590 -3.74 -29.63 6.64
N ASN A 591 -4.86 -29.87 7.27
CA ASN A 591 -6.17 -29.45 6.80
C ASN A 591 -6.39 -28.01 7.24
N LEU A 592 -7.03 -27.19 6.40
CA LEU A 592 -7.22 -25.77 6.67
C LEU A 592 -8.68 -25.47 7.04
N PRO A 593 -8.94 -24.39 7.82
CA PRO A 593 -10.30 -24.02 8.21
C PRO A 593 -11.26 -23.74 7.05
N ASN A 594 -10.73 -23.46 5.86
CA ASN A 594 -11.51 -23.25 4.62
C ASN A 594 -11.82 -24.57 3.87
N GLY A 595 -11.47 -25.74 4.43
CA GLY A 595 -11.67 -27.07 3.83
C GLY A 595 -10.61 -27.48 2.80
N ASN A 596 -9.60 -26.66 2.57
CA ASN A 596 -8.45 -27.02 1.73
C ASN A 596 -7.39 -27.81 2.51
N LYS A 597 -6.43 -28.37 1.80
CA LYS A 597 -5.22 -28.98 2.35
C LYS A 597 -4.00 -28.17 2.00
N LEU A 598 -3.03 -28.12 2.90
CA LEU A 598 -1.74 -27.47 2.71
C LEU A 598 -0.64 -28.51 2.54
N TRP A 599 0.21 -28.29 1.55
CA TRP A 599 1.32 -29.15 1.18
C TRP A 599 2.63 -28.36 1.11
N LYS A 600 3.77 -28.99 1.38
CA LYS A 600 5.12 -28.42 1.26
C LYS A 600 6.01 -29.30 0.39
N TRP A 601 6.73 -28.69 -0.51
CA TRP A 601 7.82 -29.32 -1.25
C TRP A 601 9.13 -28.61 -0.95
N THR A 602 10.23 -29.39 -0.89
CA THR A 602 11.58 -28.86 -0.69
C THR A 602 12.56 -29.47 -1.68
N THR A 603 13.62 -28.72 -2.01
CA THR A 603 14.77 -29.21 -2.78
C THR A 603 16.05 -28.51 -2.32
N SER A 604 17.22 -29.09 -2.67
CA SER A 604 18.52 -28.53 -2.26
C SER A 604 18.83 -27.20 -2.96
N LEU A 605 19.62 -26.35 -2.29
CA LEU A 605 20.06 -25.03 -2.76
C LEU A 605 21.07 -25.01 -3.89
N SER A 606 21.41 -26.15 -4.52
CA SER A 606 22.50 -26.22 -5.52
C SER A 606 22.27 -25.31 -6.75
N SER A 607 21.02 -25.06 -7.07
CA SER A 607 20.56 -24.08 -8.07
C SER A 607 19.06 -23.85 -7.87
N THR A 608 18.48 -22.83 -8.52
CA THR A 608 17.07 -22.43 -8.32
C THR A 608 16.24 -22.79 -9.55
N PRO A 609 15.09 -23.51 -9.39
CA PRO A 609 14.16 -23.72 -10.49
C PRO A 609 13.67 -22.38 -11.07
N THR A 610 13.43 -22.33 -12.36
CA THR A 610 12.73 -21.19 -12.97
C THR A 610 11.21 -21.37 -12.98
N HIS A 611 10.76 -22.65 -13.03
CA HIS A 611 9.34 -22.99 -13.12
C HIS A 611 8.96 -24.10 -12.14
N ILE A 612 7.69 -24.11 -11.76
CA ILE A 612 7.07 -25.11 -10.91
C ILE A 612 5.61 -25.33 -11.33
N LEU A 613 5.14 -26.57 -11.26
CA LEU A 613 3.72 -26.90 -11.29
C LEU A 613 3.39 -27.96 -10.24
N PHE A 614 2.12 -28.05 -9.90
CA PHE A 614 1.58 -29.02 -8.94
C PHE A 614 0.55 -29.91 -9.65
N ASN A 615 0.56 -31.21 -9.31
CA ASN A 615 -0.34 -32.16 -9.90
C ASN A 615 -0.87 -33.17 -8.86
N ASP A 616 -1.84 -33.99 -9.22
CA ASP A 616 -2.53 -34.93 -8.33
C ASP A 616 -1.78 -36.29 -8.15
N GLY A 617 -0.56 -36.39 -8.67
CA GLY A 617 0.28 -37.57 -8.58
C GLY A 617 -0.06 -38.69 -9.58
N GLN A 618 -1.04 -38.47 -10.49
CA GLN A 618 -1.37 -39.46 -11.51
C GLN A 618 -0.35 -39.39 -12.67
N LYS A 619 -0.03 -40.57 -13.25
CA LYS A 619 0.88 -40.63 -14.40
C LYS A 619 0.18 -40.30 -15.71
N GLU A 620 -1.07 -40.73 -15.84
CA GLU A 620 -1.89 -40.49 -17.00
C GLU A 620 -3.11 -39.65 -16.61
N ASN A 621 -3.49 -38.70 -17.46
CA ASN A 621 -4.61 -37.77 -17.24
C ASN A 621 -4.50 -36.99 -15.90
N ALA A 622 -3.26 -36.71 -15.44
CA ALA A 622 -3.03 -35.97 -14.22
C ALA A 622 -3.75 -34.63 -14.23
N LYS A 623 -4.46 -34.36 -13.15
CA LYS A 623 -4.90 -32.99 -12.89
C LYS A 623 -3.71 -32.17 -12.45
N GLN A 624 -3.38 -31.13 -13.19
CA GLN A 624 -2.24 -30.28 -12.90
C GLN A 624 -2.60 -28.80 -12.98
N THR A 625 -1.80 -27.97 -12.33
CA THR A 625 -1.83 -26.52 -12.49
C THR A 625 -1.25 -26.10 -13.83
N ALA A 626 -1.35 -24.80 -14.16
CA ALA A 626 -0.46 -24.22 -15.15
C ALA A 626 0.99 -24.19 -14.65
N ASP A 627 1.93 -23.95 -15.56
CA ASP A 627 3.32 -23.72 -15.23
C ASP A 627 3.45 -22.35 -14.55
N PHE A 628 4.00 -22.33 -13.36
CA PHE A 628 4.22 -21.09 -12.58
C PHE A 628 5.70 -20.75 -12.53
N ALA A 629 6.03 -19.45 -12.42
CA ALA A 629 7.36 -19.02 -12.04
C ALA A 629 7.66 -19.51 -10.60
N PHE A 630 8.84 -20.12 -10.40
CA PHE A 630 9.24 -20.55 -9.07
C PHE A 630 9.67 -19.36 -8.21
N THR A 631 9.21 -19.33 -6.98
CA THR A 631 9.63 -18.38 -5.93
C THR A 631 9.94 -19.18 -4.67
N ASN A 632 11.15 -19.01 -4.12
CA ASN A 632 11.52 -19.68 -2.87
C ASN A 632 10.64 -19.20 -1.71
N GLY A 633 10.06 -20.12 -0.96
CA GLY A 633 9.07 -19.84 0.08
C GLY A 633 7.70 -19.45 -0.48
N GLY A 634 7.49 -19.52 -1.79
CA GLY A 634 6.24 -19.15 -2.44
C GLY A 634 5.06 -20.01 -1.98
N TYR A 635 3.93 -19.36 -1.75
CA TYR A 635 2.65 -19.99 -1.42
C TYR A 635 1.76 -20.00 -2.65
N TYR A 636 1.47 -21.18 -3.16
CA TYR A 636 0.73 -21.39 -4.41
C TYR A 636 -0.67 -21.94 -4.16
N ILE A 637 -1.56 -21.60 -5.07
CA ILE A 637 -2.89 -22.19 -5.20
C ILE A 637 -3.07 -22.66 -6.65
N PRO A 638 -4.11 -23.43 -6.99
CA PRO A 638 -4.30 -23.95 -8.35
C PRO A 638 -4.33 -22.89 -9.46
N SER A 639 -4.56 -21.61 -9.13
CA SER A 639 -4.58 -20.50 -10.09
C SER A 639 -3.28 -19.71 -10.17
N GLY A 640 -2.27 -20.00 -9.33
CA GLY A 640 -0.96 -19.32 -9.36
C GLY A 640 -0.29 -19.12 -8.01
N LEU A 641 0.81 -18.39 -8.01
CA LEU A 641 1.47 -17.92 -6.80
C LEU A 641 0.53 -16.96 -6.07
N PHE A 642 0.31 -17.21 -4.79
CA PHE A 642 -0.69 -16.53 -3.97
C PHE A 642 -0.07 -15.51 -3.00
N ALA A 643 1.12 -15.81 -2.45
CA ALA A 643 1.91 -14.93 -1.59
C ALA A 643 3.40 -15.26 -1.65
N ILE A 644 4.28 -14.26 -1.48
CA ILE A 644 5.74 -14.43 -1.62
C ILE A 644 6.43 -14.51 -0.26
N THR A 645 5.89 -13.92 0.80
CA THR A 645 6.46 -13.97 2.16
C THR A 645 5.35 -13.93 3.20
N TYR A 646 5.48 -14.80 4.18
CA TYR A 646 4.70 -14.79 5.40
C TYR A 646 5.51 -14.10 6.49
N SER A 647 5.01 -12.99 7.04
CA SER A 647 5.57 -12.39 8.25
C SER A 647 4.87 -12.97 9.47
N PRO A 648 5.62 -13.51 10.46
CA PRO A 648 5.01 -14.06 11.68
C PRO A 648 4.22 -13.06 12.52
N VAL A 649 4.46 -11.75 12.31
CA VAL A 649 3.85 -10.68 13.12
C VAL A 649 2.39 -10.40 12.74
N ASP A 650 1.96 -10.83 11.54
CA ASP A 650 0.64 -10.52 10.97
C ASP A 650 -0.20 -11.77 10.65
N ALA A 651 -0.06 -12.85 11.42
CA ALA A 651 -0.77 -14.12 11.14
C ALA A 651 -2.30 -13.99 11.13
N GLU A 652 -2.87 -12.98 11.78
CA GLU A 652 -4.32 -12.66 11.70
C GLU A 652 -4.71 -11.86 10.44
N SER A 653 -3.74 -11.23 9.77
CA SER A 653 -3.95 -10.38 8.60
C SER A 653 -3.09 -10.74 7.40
N ALA A 654 -2.43 -11.89 7.38
CA ALA A 654 -1.69 -12.37 6.21
C ALA A 654 -2.64 -12.65 5.05
N ASN A 655 -2.94 -11.58 4.37
CA ASN A 655 -3.92 -11.53 3.31
C ASN A 655 -3.23 -11.95 2.01
N LYS A 656 -3.64 -13.09 1.51
CA LYS A 656 -3.14 -13.72 0.31
C LYS A 656 -3.57 -12.90 -0.92
N ILE A 657 -2.61 -12.44 -1.71
CA ILE A 657 -2.86 -11.65 -2.91
C ILE A 657 -2.79 -12.56 -4.12
N PRO A 658 -3.88 -12.75 -4.89
CA PRO A 658 -3.82 -13.56 -6.08
C PRO A 658 -2.92 -12.88 -7.13
N LEU A 659 -1.88 -13.58 -7.56
CA LEU A 659 -1.10 -13.19 -8.73
C LEU A 659 -1.75 -13.80 -9.96
N ARG A 660 -2.00 -12.99 -10.98
CA ARG A 660 -2.67 -13.43 -12.18
C ARG A 660 -2.08 -12.76 -13.41
N GLU A 661 -1.67 -13.56 -14.38
CA GLU A 661 -1.34 -13.12 -15.72
C GLU A 661 -2.57 -13.11 -16.61
N PHE A 662 -2.69 -12.08 -17.44
CA PHE A 662 -3.69 -11.97 -18.48
C PHE A 662 -3.03 -12.17 -19.83
N THR A 663 -3.50 -13.12 -20.58
CA THR A 663 -3.08 -13.28 -21.97
C THR A 663 -3.81 -12.26 -22.86
N SER A 664 -3.12 -11.79 -23.91
CA SER A 664 -3.58 -10.70 -24.79
C SER A 664 -4.98 -10.91 -25.36
N SER A 665 -5.67 -9.80 -25.61
CA SER A 665 -6.96 -9.69 -26.29
C SER A 665 -8.10 -10.52 -25.70
N GLN A 666 -8.09 -10.81 -24.42
CA GLN A 666 -9.08 -11.64 -23.77
C GLN A 666 -9.93 -10.86 -22.78
N PHE A 667 -11.17 -11.27 -22.71
CA PHE A 667 -12.10 -10.90 -21.66
C PHE A 667 -11.89 -11.81 -20.45
N ALA A 668 -11.87 -11.24 -19.27
CA ALA A 668 -11.79 -11.99 -18.01
C ALA A 668 -12.75 -11.43 -16.97
N THR A 669 -13.12 -12.22 -15.98
CA THR A 669 -13.84 -11.73 -14.81
C THR A 669 -12.91 -11.72 -13.59
N LEU A 670 -13.13 -10.78 -12.70
CA LEU A 670 -12.25 -10.50 -11.58
C LEU A 670 -13.04 -10.11 -10.34
N CYS A 671 -12.67 -10.67 -9.18
CA CYS A 671 -13.18 -10.29 -7.88
C CYS A 671 -11.98 -10.32 -6.93
N LEU A 672 -11.42 -9.16 -6.61
CA LEU A 672 -10.21 -9.06 -5.79
C LEU A 672 -10.57 -8.85 -4.32
N PRO A 673 -9.77 -9.35 -3.39
CA PRO A 673 -9.99 -9.14 -1.95
C PRO A 673 -9.45 -7.77 -1.45
N TYR A 674 -9.08 -6.86 -2.34
CA TYR A 674 -8.53 -5.53 -2.02
C TYR A 674 -8.97 -4.48 -3.03
N ASP A 675 -8.94 -3.21 -2.60
CA ASP A 675 -9.22 -2.08 -3.45
C ASP A 675 -8.08 -1.85 -4.45
N VAL A 676 -8.42 -1.41 -5.67
CA VAL A 676 -7.45 -0.96 -6.68
C VAL A 676 -7.80 0.46 -7.07
N THR A 677 -6.89 1.37 -6.84
CA THR A 677 -7.09 2.80 -7.09
C THR A 677 -7.06 3.12 -8.58
N THR A 678 -7.51 4.31 -8.94
CA THR A 678 -7.46 4.82 -10.33
C THR A 678 -6.04 4.80 -10.89
N TYR A 679 -5.05 5.15 -10.08
CA TYR A 679 -3.65 5.13 -10.48
C TYR A 679 -3.16 3.70 -10.81
N GLU A 680 -3.43 2.74 -9.92
CA GLU A 680 -3.03 1.34 -10.12
C GLU A 680 -3.73 0.71 -11.33
N LEU A 681 -4.96 1.11 -11.63
CA LEU A 681 -5.66 0.66 -12.84
C LEU A 681 -4.96 1.12 -14.13
N LYS A 682 -4.42 2.33 -14.15
CA LYS A 682 -3.66 2.84 -15.28
C LYS A 682 -2.39 2.00 -15.53
N THR A 683 -1.71 1.56 -14.45
CA THR A 683 -0.49 0.74 -14.57
C THR A 683 -0.76 -0.70 -15.00
N LEU A 684 -1.96 -1.21 -14.73
CA LEU A 684 -2.36 -2.56 -15.12
C LEU A 684 -2.68 -2.68 -16.62
N GLY A 685 -2.92 -1.56 -17.29
CA GLY A 685 -3.37 -1.51 -18.70
C GLY A 685 -4.68 -2.28 -18.93
N GLY A 686 -5.38 -1.99 -20.00
CA GLY A 686 -6.71 -2.53 -20.24
C GLY A 686 -7.79 -1.77 -19.46
N LYS A 687 -9.03 -2.26 -19.52
CA LYS A 687 -10.20 -1.61 -18.96
C LYS A 687 -10.97 -2.55 -18.05
N PHE A 688 -11.49 -2.00 -16.97
CA PHE A 688 -12.32 -2.71 -16.00
C PHE A 688 -13.74 -2.19 -16.06
N TYR A 689 -14.70 -3.10 -15.89
CA TYR A 689 -16.10 -2.77 -16.02
C TYR A 689 -16.92 -3.35 -14.87
N LYS A 690 -17.78 -2.53 -14.30
CA LYS A 690 -18.77 -2.94 -13.30
C LYS A 690 -20.14 -3.16 -13.96
N TYR A 691 -20.87 -4.16 -13.50
CA TYR A 691 -22.26 -4.41 -13.94
C TYR A 691 -23.15 -3.24 -13.48
N SER A 692 -23.75 -2.54 -14.43
CA SER A 692 -24.46 -1.27 -14.19
C SER A 692 -25.97 -1.35 -14.37
N SER A 693 -26.46 -2.17 -15.30
CA SER A 693 -27.90 -2.37 -15.51
C SER A 693 -28.20 -3.60 -16.36
N GLU A 694 -29.46 -4.00 -16.36
CA GLU A 694 -29.99 -5.01 -17.27
C GLU A 694 -31.29 -4.48 -17.92
N THR A 695 -31.43 -4.66 -19.22
CA THR A 695 -32.65 -4.30 -19.97
C THR A 695 -32.88 -5.35 -21.05
N ASP A 696 -34.06 -5.94 -21.07
CA ASP A 696 -34.49 -6.91 -22.07
C ASP A 696 -33.49 -8.07 -22.28
N GLY A 697 -32.87 -8.51 -21.21
CA GLY A 697 -31.88 -9.59 -21.24
C GLY A 697 -30.51 -9.18 -21.75
N VAL A 698 -30.22 -7.91 -21.93
CA VAL A 698 -28.92 -7.36 -22.26
C VAL A 698 -28.27 -6.87 -20.97
N LEU A 699 -27.04 -7.29 -20.70
CA LEU A 699 -26.25 -6.90 -19.54
C LEU A 699 -25.36 -5.73 -19.91
N TYR A 700 -25.54 -4.60 -19.24
CA TYR A 700 -24.76 -3.38 -19.47
C TYR A 700 -23.67 -3.23 -18.40
N PHE A 701 -22.51 -2.80 -18.85
CA PHE A 701 -21.33 -2.60 -18.02
C PHE A 701 -20.77 -1.20 -18.24
N SER A 702 -20.63 -0.43 -17.16
CA SER A 702 -19.95 0.87 -17.17
C SER A 702 -18.46 0.73 -16.80
N GLU A 703 -17.60 1.55 -17.40
CA GLU A 703 -16.18 1.56 -17.10
C GLU A 703 -15.96 1.93 -15.62
N ALA A 704 -15.06 1.20 -14.96
CA ALA A 704 -14.69 1.43 -13.57
C ALA A 704 -13.35 2.16 -13.54
N THR A 705 -13.28 3.27 -12.84
CA THR A 705 -12.07 4.07 -12.64
C THR A 705 -11.26 3.65 -11.42
N SER A 706 -11.83 2.80 -10.57
CA SER A 706 -11.19 2.13 -9.43
C SER A 706 -11.89 0.81 -9.17
N LEU A 707 -11.26 -0.13 -8.46
CA LEU A 707 -11.90 -1.38 -8.06
C LEU A 707 -12.08 -1.40 -6.54
N GLN A 708 -13.26 -1.77 -6.10
CA GLN A 708 -13.60 -2.01 -4.71
C GLN A 708 -13.31 -3.48 -4.35
N ALA A 709 -12.79 -3.71 -3.16
CA ALA A 709 -12.58 -5.05 -2.63
C ALA A 709 -13.87 -5.90 -2.69
N TRP A 710 -13.72 -7.16 -3.06
CA TRP A 710 -14.80 -8.14 -3.14
C TRP A 710 -15.90 -7.85 -4.17
N PHE A 711 -15.80 -6.74 -4.92
CA PHE A 711 -16.77 -6.39 -5.96
C PHE A 711 -16.47 -7.16 -7.26
N PRO A 712 -17.50 -7.65 -7.98
CA PRO A 712 -17.32 -8.38 -9.23
C PRO A 712 -17.13 -7.45 -10.43
N TYR A 713 -16.04 -7.67 -11.20
CA TYR A 713 -15.71 -6.88 -12.40
C TYR A 713 -15.50 -7.78 -13.63
N VAL A 714 -15.64 -7.16 -14.80
CA VAL A 714 -15.13 -7.69 -16.08
C VAL A 714 -13.88 -6.89 -16.45
N TYR A 715 -12.84 -7.58 -16.86
CA TYR A 715 -11.58 -7.00 -17.33
C TYR A 715 -11.37 -7.30 -18.82
N ILE A 716 -11.03 -6.27 -19.58
CA ILE A 716 -10.75 -6.37 -21.01
C ILE A 716 -9.35 -5.83 -21.24
N THR A 717 -8.43 -6.66 -21.72
CA THR A 717 -7.07 -6.24 -22.06
C THR A 717 -6.81 -6.31 -23.56
N SER A 718 -6.08 -5.33 -24.07
CA SER A 718 -5.59 -5.29 -25.45
C SER A 718 -4.11 -5.65 -25.56
N VAL A 719 -3.40 -5.82 -24.44
CA VAL A 719 -1.95 -6.04 -24.37
C VAL A 719 -1.66 -7.42 -23.78
N SER A 720 -0.71 -8.16 -24.39
CA SER A 720 -0.28 -9.46 -23.86
C SER A 720 0.71 -9.32 -22.72
N GLY A 721 0.69 -10.27 -21.77
CA GLY A 721 1.66 -10.36 -20.69
C GLY A 721 1.39 -9.43 -19.50
N GLN A 722 0.22 -8.79 -19.45
CA GLN A 722 -0.15 -8.01 -18.28
C GLN A 722 -0.44 -8.91 -17.09
N SER A 723 0.11 -8.54 -15.96
CA SER A 723 0.02 -9.32 -14.73
C SER A 723 -0.45 -8.43 -13.57
N LEU A 724 -1.28 -8.99 -12.69
CA LEU A 724 -1.58 -8.37 -11.39
C LEU A 724 -0.39 -8.44 -10.42
N ASN A 725 0.76 -8.92 -10.86
CA ASN A 725 1.99 -9.00 -10.04
C ASN A 725 2.43 -7.63 -9.51
N THR A 726 2.11 -6.54 -10.21
CA THR A 726 2.36 -5.17 -9.76
C THR A 726 1.54 -4.79 -8.52
N LEU A 727 0.54 -5.59 -8.13
CA LEU A 727 -0.29 -5.41 -6.93
C LEU A 727 0.11 -6.35 -5.78
N THR A 728 1.29 -6.94 -5.81
CA THR A 728 1.77 -7.95 -4.84
C THR A 728 1.89 -7.44 -3.40
N THR A 729 1.93 -6.13 -3.20
CA THR A 729 2.02 -5.50 -1.87
C THR A 729 0.67 -5.21 -1.23
N LYS A 730 -0.43 -5.51 -1.92
CA LYS A 730 -1.77 -5.21 -1.40
C LYS A 730 -2.21 -6.23 -0.35
N THR A 731 -2.75 -5.69 0.73
CA THR A 731 -3.37 -6.46 1.80
C THR A 731 -4.82 -6.73 1.46
N ALA A 732 -5.30 -7.98 1.55
CA ALA A 732 -6.70 -8.29 1.37
C ALA A 732 -7.53 -7.71 2.52
N ILE A 733 -8.65 -7.10 2.20
CA ILE A 733 -9.62 -6.59 3.17
C ILE A 733 -10.47 -7.77 3.64
N ASN A 734 -10.70 -7.89 4.94
CA ASN A 734 -11.62 -8.91 5.47
C ASN A 734 -13.01 -8.72 4.88
N GLY A 735 -13.56 -9.77 4.30
CA GLY A 735 -14.85 -9.70 3.65
C GLY A 735 -15.19 -10.96 2.84
N ALA A 736 -16.26 -10.90 2.09
CA ALA A 736 -16.70 -11.95 1.19
C ALA A 736 -17.11 -11.36 -0.16
N PRO A 737 -17.04 -12.15 -1.26
CA PRO A 737 -17.45 -11.69 -2.58
C PRO A 737 -18.85 -11.10 -2.60
N LEU A 738 -18.95 -9.88 -3.11
CA LEU A 738 -20.20 -9.14 -3.21
C LEU A 738 -21.06 -9.66 -4.37
N LYS A 739 -22.35 -9.35 -4.28
CA LYS A 739 -23.36 -9.64 -5.30
C LYS A 739 -23.94 -8.33 -5.78
N VAL A 740 -23.98 -8.14 -7.09
CA VAL A 740 -24.57 -6.95 -7.73
C VAL A 740 -25.76 -7.39 -8.55
N THR A 741 -26.96 -6.92 -8.19
CA THR A 741 -28.23 -7.29 -8.84
C THR A 741 -28.81 -6.11 -9.59
N HIS A 742 -29.13 -6.32 -10.86
CA HIS A 742 -29.95 -5.44 -11.68
C HIS A 742 -30.97 -6.28 -12.45
N GLY A 743 -32.24 -5.90 -12.37
CA GLY A 743 -33.34 -6.68 -12.91
C GLY A 743 -33.36 -8.11 -12.31
N ASP A 744 -33.47 -9.10 -13.17
CA ASP A 744 -33.51 -10.53 -12.78
C ASP A 744 -32.11 -11.15 -12.67
N PHE A 745 -31.02 -10.42 -12.90
CA PHE A 745 -29.64 -10.92 -12.97
C PHE A 745 -28.77 -10.44 -11.83
N THR A 746 -28.06 -11.36 -11.22
CA THR A 746 -27.09 -11.08 -10.15
C THR A 746 -25.68 -11.47 -10.60
N PHE A 747 -24.76 -10.51 -10.63
CA PHE A 747 -23.34 -10.73 -10.87
C PHE A 747 -22.65 -11.05 -9.54
N VAL A 748 -21.97 -12.18 -9.46
CA VAL A 748 -21.46 -12.75 -8.20
C VAL A 748 -19.97 -13.01 -8.34
N GLY A 749 -19.18 -12.48 -7.40
CA GLY A 749 -17.77 -12.82 -7.27
C GLY A 749 -17.54 -14.17 -6.58
N THR A 750 -16.32 -14.71 -6.69
CA THR A 750 -15.90 -15.92 -5.95
C THR A 750 -14.54 -15.68 -5.31
N SER A 751 -14.32 -16.18 -4.11
CA SER A 751 -13.01 -16.25 -3.44
C SER A 751 -12.33 -17.62 -3.61
N THR A 752 -13.11 -18.64 -3.95
CA THR A 752 -12.65 -20.03 -4.13
C THR A 752 -13.15 -20.59 -5.46
N ALA A 753 -12.50 -21.65 -5.94
CA ALA A 753 -12.97 -22.38 -7.11
C ALA A 753 -14.34 -23.00 -6.83
N LYS A 754 -15.24 -22.97 -7.81
CA LYS A 754 -16.60 -23.45 -7.67
C LYS A 754 -17.07 -24.17 -8.94
N THR A 755 -17.86 -25.22 -8.77
CA THR A 755 -18.60 -25.84 -9.88
C THR A 755 -20.02 -25.24 -9.93
N LEU A 756 -20.36 -24.64 -11.04
CA LEU A 756 -21.68 -24.07 -11.29
C LEU A 756 -22.54 -25.15 -11.98
N ILE A 757 -23.68 -25.47 -11.43
CA ILE A 757 -24.67 -26.41 -12.01
C ILE A 757 -26.04 -25.73 -11.89
N SER A 758 -26.69 -25.46 -13.01
CA SER A 758 -28.04 -24.90 -13.00
C SER A 758 -29.03 -25.93 -12.48
N ASN A 759 -30.09 -25.45 -11.82
CA ASN A 759 -31.18 -26.31 -11.29
C ASN A 759 -32.54 -25.67 -11.55
N ASP A 760 -33.61 -26.25 -11.03
CA ASP A 760 -34.99 -25.80 -11.26
C ASP A 760 -35.28 -24.41 -10.73
N ASN A 761 -34.49 -23.91 -9.76
CA ASN A 761 -34.69 -22.60 -9.14
C ASN A 761 -33.68 -21.54 -9.64
N THR A 762 -32.45 -21.96 -9.95
CA THR A 762 -31.37 -21.04 -10.30
C THR A 762 -30.62 -21.48 -11.54
N THR A 763 -30.51 -20.56 -12.49
CA THR A 763 -29.66 -20.71 -13.68
C THR A 763 -28.39 -19.92 -13.51
N TYR A 764 -27.26 -20.56 -13.79
CA TYR A 764 -25.92 -19.96 -13.76
C TYR A 764 -25.43 -19.65 -15.17
N TYR A 765 -24.64 -18.59 -15.31
CA TYR A 765 -23.95 -18.24 -16.55
C TYR A 765 -22.46 -18.07 -16.27
N GLY A 766 -21.68 -18.88 -17.01
CA GLY A 766 -20.21 -18.76 -17.05
C GLY A 766 -19.75 -17.75 -18.10
N TYR A 767 -18.62 -17.14 -17.88
CA TYR A 767 -18.03 -16.15 -18.80
C TYR A 767 -17.19 -16.83 -19.88
N LYS A 768 -17.45 -16.50 -21.12
CA LYS A 768 -16.69 -16.99 -22.28
C LYS A 768 -15.64 -15.95 -22.67
N LYS A 769 -14.37 -16.34 -22.52
CA LYS A 769 -13.22 -15.44 -22.67
C LYS A 769 -12.97 -14.94 -24.09
N ASP A 770 -13.48 -15.66 -25.08
CA ASP A 770 -13.16 -15.41 -26.50
C ASP A 770 -14.00 -14.25 -27.10
N ASP A 771 -15.21 -14.04 -26.58
CA ASP A 771 -16.15 -13.05 -27.11
C ASP A 771 -16.85 -12.19 -26.05
N GLY A 772 -16.52 -12.36 -24.77
CA GLY A 772 -17.09 -11.56 -23.68
C GLY A 772 -18.57 -11.83 -23.40
N THR A 773 -19.09 -12.98 -23.78
CA THR A 773 -20.48 -13.36 -23.52
C THR A 773 -20.61 -14.22 -22.26
N PHE A 774 -21.78 -14.13 -21.60
CA PHE A 774 -22.15 -15.03 -20.52
C PHE A 774 -23.06 -16.16 -21.07
N VAL A 775 -22.56 -17.38 -20.96
CA VAL A 775 -23.22 -18.59 -21.50
C VAL A 775 -23.90 -19.38 -20.39
N LYS A 776 -25.12 -19.79 -20.63
CA LYS A 776 -25.92 -20.62 -19.70
C LYS A 776 -25.20 -21.95 -19.40
N VAL A 777 -25.05 -22.23 -18.11
CA VAL A 777 -24.50 -23.50 -17.61
C VAL A 777 -25.61 -24.55 -17.58
N GLY A 778 -25.28 -25.77 -17.99
CA GLY A 778 -26.22 -26.89 -18.01
C GLY A 778 -26.61 -27.43 -16.62
N THR A 779 -27.59 -28.29 -16.59
CA THR A 779 -28.10 -28.97 -15.39
C THR A 779 -27.37 -30.27 -15.05
N THR A 780 -26.67 -30.87 -16.04
CA THR A 780 -25.97 -32.15 -15.90
C THR A 780 -24.45 -31.98 -15.96
N ASN A 781 -23.94 -31.21 -16.93
CA ASN A 781 -22.53 -30.93 -17.09
C ASN A 781 -22.27 -29.48 -16.59
N GLY A 782 -21.82 -29.35 -15.35
CA GLY A 782 -21.52 -28.08 -14.76
C GLY A 782 -20.34 -27.36 -15.43
N ALA A 783 -20.17 -26.06 -15.15
CA ALA A 783 -19.00 -25.27 -15.53
C ALA A 783 -18.13 -25.01 -14.29
N LYS A 784 -16.84 -25.31 -14.38
CA LYS A 784 -15.89 -24.96 -13.33
C LYS A 784 -15.49 -23.49 -13.47
N ILE A 785 -15.55 -22.77 -12.38
CA ILE A 785 -15.04 -21.39 -12.27
C ILE A 785 -13.93 -21.37 -11.22
N GLY A 786 -12.79 -20.77 -11.57
CA GLY A 786 -11.67 -20.64 -10.63
C GLY A 786 -11.94 -19.61 -9.54
N ALA A 787 -11.08 -19.58 -8.51
CA ALA A 787 -11.07 -18.54 -7.50
C ALA A 787 -10.89 -17.14 -8.13
N TRP A 788 -11.39 -16.12 -7.46
CA TRP A 788 -11.24 -14.71 -7.83
C TRP A 788 -11.85 -14.36 -9.19
N LYS A 789 -12.86 -15.11 -9.61
CA LYS A 789 -13.63 -14.90 -10.83
C LYS A 789 -15.07 -14.54 -10.52
N CYS A 790 -15.87 -14.26 -11.56
CA CYS A 790 -17.27 -13.89 -11.39
C CYS A 790 -18.16 -14.66 -12.37
N TYR A 791 -19.43 -14.82 -12.00
CA TYR A 791 -20.47 -15.46 -12.78
C TYR A 791 -21.81 -14.75 -12.57
N PHE A 792 -22.78 -15.00 -13.44
CA PHE A 792 -24.14 -14.52 -13.22
C PHE A 792 -25.06 -15.63 -12.71
N THR A 793 -26.05 -15.22 -11.93
CA THR A 793 -27.22 -16.04 -11.59
C THR A 793 -28.48 -15.32 -11.96
N THR A 794 -29.54 -16.10 -12.27
CA THR A 794 -30.90 -15.61 -12.44
C THR A 794 -31.88 -16.71 -12.02
N PRO A 795 -33.13 -16.37 -11.59
CA PRO A 795 -34.19 -17.39 -11.44
C PRO A 795 -34.41 -18.15 -12.74
N THR A 796 -34.56 -19.47 -12.67
CA THR A 796 -34.63 -20.32 -13.88
C THR A 796 -35.79 -19.94 -14.78
N ALA A 797 -36.91 -19.49 -14.23
CA ALA A 797 -38.08 -18.98 -14.99
C ALA A 797 -37.75 -17.79 -15.90
N LYS A 798 -36.66 -17.07 -15.64
CA LYS A 798 -36.19 -15.84 -16.34
C LYS A 798 -34.94 -16.10 -17.23
N ALA A 799 -34.51 -17.36 -17.32
CA ALA A 799 -33.24 -17.68 -17.99
C ALA A 799 -33.38 -17.78 -19.52
N ALA A 800 -32.55 -17.01 -20.23
CA ALA A 800 -32.36 -17.17 -21.69
C ALA A 800 -31.09 -18.01 -21.98
N LYS A 801 -30.90 -18.48 -23.24
CA LYS A 801 -29.75 -19.34 -23.61
C LYS A 801 -28.39 -18.66 -23.45
N ALA A 802 -28.25 -17.39 -23.85
CA ALA A 802 -27.04 -16.61 -23.71
C ALA A 802 -27.41 -15.16 -23.45
N LYS A 803 -26.55 -14.41 -22.73
CA LYS A 803 -26.73 -12.99 -22.46
C LYS A 803 -25.69 -12.18 -23.21
N LYS A 804 -26.19 -11.20 -23.96
CA LYS A 804 -25.36 -10.21 -24.63
C LYS A 804 -24.84 -9.23 -23.58
N SER A 805 -23.55 -8.89 -23.65
CA SER A 805 -22.93 -7.89 -22.82
C SER A 805 -22.56 -6.67 -23.66
N ILE A 806 -22.83 -5.47 -23.16
CA ILE A 806 -22.44 -4.19 -23.76
C ILE A 806 -21.55 -3.46 -22.76
N PHE A 807 -20.37 -3.10 -23.21
CA PHE A 807 -19.36 -2.40 -22.41
C PHE A 807 -19.24 -0.96 -22.90
N GLU A 808 -19.33 0.00 -21.99
CA GLU A 808 -19.18 1.43 -22.28
C GLU A 808 -17.85 1.72 -22.97
N GLY A 809 -17.87 2.50 -24.07
CA GLY A 809 -16.66 2.89 -24.79
C GLY A 809 -15.91 1.77 -25.52
N VAL A 810 -16.44 0.53 -25.54
CA VAL A 810 -15.90 -0.56 -26.37
C VAL A 810 -16.71 -0.70 -27.65
N ALA A 811 -16.07 -0.42 -28.78
CA ALA A 811 -16.63 -0.75 -30.09
C ALA A 811 -16.71 -2.28 -30.19
N THR A 812 -17.82 -2.85 -29.82
CA THR A 812 -18.12 -4.27 -30.07
C THR A 812 -18.23 -4.45 -31.57
N GLY A 813 -17.31 -5.25 -32.14
CA GLY A 813 -17.06 -5.36 -33.56
C GLY A 813 -18.31 -5.49 -34.48
N ILE A 814 -18.14 -5.12 -35.71
CA ILE A 814 -19.04 -4.98 -36.85
C ILE A 814 -20.20 -6.01 -36.98
N GLN A 815 -20.19 -7.12 -36.31
CA GLN A 815 -21.31 -8.09 -36.30
C GLN A 815 -22.59 -7.55 -35.60
N THR A 816 -22.48 -6.53 -34.77
CA THR A 816 -23.62 -5.96 -34.03
C THR A 816 -24.49 -5.07 -34.92
N VAL A 817 -23.92 -4.40 -35.90
CA VAL A 817 -24.65 -3.51 -36.84
C VAL A 817 -25.57 -4.30 -37.76
N LYS A 818 -25.21 -5.50 -38.15
CA LYS A 818 -26.06 -6.35 -39.00
C LYS A 818 -27.39 -6.80 -38.35
N THR A 819 -27.43 -6.90 -37.02
CA THR A 819 -28.61 -7.32 -36.25
C THR A 819 -29.55 -6.15 -35.90
N LEU A 820 -29.00 -4.94 -35.80
CA LEU A 820 -29.79 -3.72 -35.52
C LEU A 820 -30.52 -3.18 -36.75
N ILE A 821 -30.06 -3.47 -37.97
CA ILE A 821 -30.66 -2.97 -39.23
C ILE A 821 -31.95 -3.69 -39.59
N THR A 822 -32.29 -4.82 -38.99
CA THR A 822 -33.47 -5.60 -39.36
C THR A 822 -34.77 -5.15 -38.70
N HIS A 823 -34.81 -4.20 -37.77
CA HIS A 823 -36.02 -3.83 -37.04
C HIS A 823 -36.16 -2.38 -36.57
N SER A 824 -35.69 -1.37 -37.29
CA SER A 824 -36.19 0.00 -37.07
C SER A 824 -35.96 0.92 -38.27
N SER A 825 -36.96 1.74 -38.55
CA SER A 825 -37.01 2.75 -39.59
C SER A 825 -36.19 4.01 -39.26
N HIS A 826 -34.93 3.87 -38.89
CA HIS A 826 -34.04 5.01 -38.56
C HIS A 826 -33.10 5.26 -39.72
N ASP A 827 -32.91 6.52 -40.05
CA ASP A 827 -32.01 6.98 -41.07
C ASP A 827 -30.56 6.80 -40.68
N ILE A 828 -29.70 6.29 -41.58
CA ILE A 828 -28.28 6.07 -41.34
C ILE A 828 -27.50 7.20 -41.98
N TYR A 829 -26.49 7.73 -41.26
CA TYR A 829 -25.63 8.82 -41.70
C TYR A 829 -24.16 8.39 -41.72
N THR A 830 -23.37 8.96 -42.62
CA THR A 830 -21.90 8.90 -42.59
C THR A 830 -21.37 9.79 -41.48
N ILE A 831 -20.12 9.57 -41.05
CA ILE A 831 -19.49 10.35 -39.94
C ILE A 831 -19.40 11.87 -40.24
N ASP A 832 -19.48 12.24 -41.52
CA ASP A 832 -19.57 13.63 -41.98
C ASP A 832 -21.00 14.16 -42.14
N GLY A 833 -22.00 13.41 -41.60
CA GLY A 833 -23.42 13.83 -41.55
C GLY A 833 -24.24 13.64 -42.82
N LYS A 834 -23.77 12.85 -43.82
CA LYS A 834 -24.54 12.55 -45.04
C LYS A 834 -25.44 11.35 -44.86
N LYS A 835 -26.75 11.52 -45.11
CA LYS A 835 -27.74 10.44 -45.07
C LYS A 835 -27.43 9.39 -46.18
N VAL A 836 -27.43 8.13 -45.77
CA VAL A 836 -27.19 6.98 -46.67
C VAL A 836 -28.49 6.18 -46.84
N SER A 837 -28.93 6.01 -48.05
CA SER A 837 -30.09 5.21 -48.41
C SER A 837 -29.67 3.99 -49.24
N GLY A 838 -30.01 2.78 -48.81
CA GLY A 838 -29.84 1.54 -49.55
C GLY A 838 -29.34 0.34 -48.74
N SER A 839 -29.56 -0.86 -49.28
CA SER A 839 -29.25 -2.16 -48.67
C SER A 839 -27.80 -2.62 -48.75
N ASN A 840 -26.93 -1.89 -49.48
CA ASN A 840 -25.51 -2.19 -49.63
C ASN A 840 -24.70 -0.99 -49.19
N LEU A 841 -24.21 -1.02 -47.96
CA LEU A 841 -23.31 0.03 -47.44
C LEU A 841 -21.87 -0.27 -47.85
N PRO A 842 -21.14 0.70 -48.45
CA PRO A 842 -19.71 0.58 -48.68
C PRO A 842 -18.95 0.40 -47.33
N LYS A 843 -17.73 -0.15 -47.36
CA LYS A 843 -16.90 -0.24 -46.14
C LYS A 843 -16.59 1.18 -45.64
N GLY A 844 -17.11 1.52 -44.44
CA GLY A 844 -16.92 2.82 -43.79
C GLY A 844 -17.53 2.87 -42.39
N LEU A 845 -17.28 3.95 -41.65
CA LEU A 845 -17.86 4.21 -40.35
C LEU A 845 -19.19 4.97 -40.56
N TYR A 846 -20.29 4.51 -39.92
CA TYR A 846 -21.63 5.07 -39.95
C TYR A 846 -22.19 5.32 -38.54
N ILE A 847 -22.97 6.32 -38.38
CA ILE A 847 -23.66 6.69 -37.14
C ILE A 847 -25.15 6.38 -37.24
#